data_bede90232b50e2f7721731ab429e792d
#
_entry.id   bede90232b50e2f7721731ab429e792d
#
_cell.length_a   1.000
_cell.length_b   1.000
_cell.length_c   1.000
_cell.angle_alpha   90.00
_cell.angle_beta   90.00
_cell.angle_gamma   90.00
#
_symmetry.space_group_name_H-M   'P 1'
#
loop_
_entity.id
_entity.type
_entity.pdbx_description
1 polymer ?
#
loop_
_entity_poly.entity_id
_entity_poly.type
_entity_poly.pdbx_seq_one_letter_code
_entity_poly.pdbx_strand_id
1 'polypeptide(L)'
;MGKRNKYRNYALEDIKNAVQMVENKSMSIRSASRQYNVPKTTIIDKLNGRSSLQARSGPSPVLFDSEEEMLVHWVIDMAKIGYGQTRQQLLYTVKTILDHDGRKTPFKDNLPGKDWLYAFMKRHPEISTRTPQKLGKERAVISWQKIKWWFEDFAKYLTENYEEGINILKDASRIYNADESGFPQDPKSGKILAAKGSKNVYSTCSADKSQITVLACMSATAHYLPPMLVFPGERFRFNPLEGFTEAVLGRTKTGWMDSELFYTWVRDHFITAIKDRKVKLPVILLVDGHTSHISLETAQLCKSENVILYCLLEHASHILQPCDVTLFGPLKKHWRDSVRDYQFKNPGEFVTKGTFASVFKSAWAKGTTVDVAIKGFRHTGLYPFSVESVDKSKVEPSEVFARAKPDQDLGNDDDMNCKDAQVDSRPVTNSSGTYNLDQEPVQIADEADTEIALMPSEIFDSVSCETSHTIVEELHDQPPCLYPETIIQVNPCNVNVTPHKDENKQSCEKAPSSSFELLLVTPSEQKTLKKKKTRTVLPKAVSGSEMIKILENRKQQKEDEQEMKEKRKIDRELKRKLKEEENAKKEEKKNEKKKRMEENKKRKLSKKQKKSEKSTTSRLCSKCLLETDDVYICCEICSSFYHAKCSGVDFSCVHIDDIVSFPYECDDCL
;
A
#
# COMPACT_ATOMS: atom_id res chain seq x y z
N MET A 1 -12.49 0.19 -46.74
CA MET A 1 -11.86 -0.94 -46.01
C MET A 1 -12.35 -2.23 -46.64
N GLY A 2 -11.47 -2.94 -47.40
CA GLY A 2 -11.82 -4.18 -48.04
C GLY A 2 -12.11 -5.28 -47.04
N LYS A 3 -13.24 -5.99 -47.21
CA LYS A 3 -13.57 -7.19 -46.44
C LYS A 3 -12.46 -8.22 -46.64
N ARG A 4 -11.65 -8.49 -45.60
CA ARG A 4 -10.76 -9.67 -45.61
C ARG A 4 -11.66 -10.90 -45.69
N ASN A 5 -11.67 -11.59 -46.84
CA ASN A 5 -12.31 -12.88 -46.98
C ASN A 5 -11.75 -13.82 -45.90
N LYS A 6 -12.62 -14.43 -45.08
CA LYS A 6 -12.23 -15.51 -44.19
C LYS A 6 -11.69 -16.65 -45.07
N TYR A 7 -10.41 -16.93 -44.99
CA TYR A 7 -9.70 -17.91 -45.83
C TYR A 7 -10.16 -19.35 -45.59
N ARG A 8 -10.93 -19.62 -44.50
CA ARG A 8 -11.57 -20.92 -44.24
C ARG A 8 -12.98 -20.69 -43.67
N ASN A 9 -13.99 -21.20 -44.35
CA ASN A 9 -15.38 -21.17 -43.93
C ASN A 9 -15.85 -22.51 -43.30
N TYR A 10 -14.94 -23.39 -42.87
CA TYR A 10 -15.21 -24.72 -42.33
C TYR A 10 -14.35 -25.01 -41.12
N ALA A 11 -14.89 -25.80 -40.16
CA ALA A 11 -14.19 -26.21 -38.95
C ALA A 11 -13.24 -27.40 -39.18
N LEU A 12 -12.32 -27.66 -38.24
CA LEU A 12 -11.42 -28.82 -38.33
C LEU A 12 -12.20 -30.15 -38.31
N GLU A 13 -13.30 -30.17 -37.56
CA GLU A 13 -14.23 -31.28 -37.43
C GLU A 13 -14.88 -31.63 -38.80
N ASP A 14 -15.28 -30.58 -39.54
CA ASP A 14 -15.84 -30.77 -40.91
C ASP A 14 -14.84 -31.43 -41.86
N ILE A 15 -13.56 -31.05 -41.75
CA ILE A 15 -12.48 -31.67 -42.53
C ILE A 15 -12.32 -33.14 -42.15
N LYS A 16 -12.23 -33.45 -40.86
CA LYS A 16 -12.08 -34.83 -40.37
C LYS A 16 -13.23 -35.71 -40.84
N ASN A 17 -14.46 -35.24 -40.65
CA ASN A 17 -15.65 -35.95 -41.07
C ASN A 17 -15.71 -36.12 -42.57
N ALA A 18 -15.39 -35.08 -43.35
CA ALA A 18 -15.36 -35.17 -44.82
C ALA A 18 -14.32 -36.19 -45.33
N VAL A 19 -13.10 -36.19 -44.73
CA VAL A 19 -12.04 -37.15 -45.11
C VAL A 19 -12.44 -38.57 -44.73
N GLN A 20 -12.92 -38.78 -43.51
CA GLN A 20 -13.35 -40.09 -43.02
C GLN A 20 -14.48 -40.71 -43.84
N MET A 21 -15.47 -39.91 -44.24
CA MET A 21 -16.59 -40.39 -45.07
C MET A 21 -16.14 -40.78 -46.46
N VAL A 22 -15.09 -40.12 -47.00
CA VAL A 22 -14.52 -40.49 -48.29
C VAL A 22 -13.61 -41.73 -48.18
N GLU A 23 -12.79 -41.82 -47.14
CA GLU A 23 -11.95 -43.00 -46.87
C GLU A 23 -12.78 -44.27 -46.65
N ASN A 24 -13.88 -44.17 -45.92
CA ASN A 24 -14.84 -45.25 -45.69
C ASN A 24 -15.70 -45.59 -46.91
N LYS A 25 -15.44 -44.96 -48.10
CA LYS A 25 -16.23 -45.10 -49.33
C LYS A 25 -17.71 -44.80 -49.17
N SER A 26 -18.14 -44.17 -48.09
CA SER A 26 -19.54 -43.80 -47.80
C SER A 26 -20.01 -42.62 -48.65
N MET A 27 -19.08 -41.80 -49.15
CA MET A 27 -19.40 -40.63 -49.98
C MET A 27 -18.32 -40.38 -51.03
N SER A 28 -18.75 -39.79 -52.17
CA SER A 28 -17.79 -39.25 -53.11
C SER A 28 -17.19 -37.95 -52.63
N ILE A 29 -15.97 -37.63 -53.09
CA ILE A 29 -15.28 -36.35 -52.75
C ILE A 29 -16.15 -35.13 -53.04
N ARG A 30 -16.97 -35.19 -54.12
CA ARG A 30 -17.89 -34.10 -54.48
C ARG A 30 -19.06 -33.98 -53.50
N SER A 31 -19.59 -35.10 -53.02
CA SER A 31 -20.67 -35.13 -52.04
C SER A 31 -20.19 -34.65 -50.68
N ALA A 32 -19.06 -35.16 -50.18
CA ALA A 32 -18.43 -34.73 -48.93
C ALA A 32 -18.09 -33.23 -48.96
N SER A 33 -17.55 -32.71 -50.05
CA SER A 33 -17.27 -31.28 -50.22
C SER A 33 -18.51 -30.41 -50.09
N ARG A 34 -19.66 -30.84 -50.63
CA ARG A 34 -20.92 -30.09 -50.50
C ARG A 34 -21.52 -30.20 -49.12
N GLN A 35 -21.52 -31.37 -48.52
CA GLN A 35 -22.15 -31.64 -47.22
C GLN A 35 -21.40 -30.95 -46.08
N TYR A 36 -20.08 -31.00 -46.05
CA TYR A 36 -19.25 -30.44 -45.02
C TYR A 36 -18.68 -29.04 -45.32
N ASN A 37 -19.09 -28.47 -46.49
CA ASN A 37 -18.63 -27.16 -46.95
C ASN A 37 -17.09 -27.02 -47.02
N VAL A 38 -16.37 -28.12 -47.28
CA VAL A 38 -14.91 -28.18 -47.40
C VAL A 38 -14.52 -28.24 -48.89
N PRO A 39 -13.56 -27.38 -49.34
CA PRO A 39 -13.12 -27.42 -50.74
C PRO A 39 -12.61 -28.81 -51.18
N LYS A 40 -12.97 -29.25 -52.36
CA LYS A 40 -12.55 -30.57 -52.93
C LYS A 40 -11.04 -30.76 -52.89
N THR A 41 -10.29 -29.71 -53.26
CA THR A 41 -8.82 -29.72 -53.24
C THR A 41 -8.29 -29.99 -51.86
N THR A 42 -8.89 -29.39 -50.80
CA THR A 42 -8.51 -29.62 -49.40
C THR A 42 -8.73 -31.08 -49.01
N ILE A 43 -9.86 -31.69 -49.37
CA ILE A 43 -10.13 -33.11 -49.08
C ILE A 43 -9.12 -34.00 -49.83
N ILE A 44 -8.85 -33.75 -51.13
CA ILE A 44 -7.88 -34.51 -51.90
C ILE A 44 -6.47 -34.41 -51.33
N ASP A 45 -6.03 -33.21 -50.92
CA ASP A 45 -4.70 -33.00 -50.35
C ASP A 45 -4.53 -33.75 -49.01
N LYS A 46 -5.61 -33.85 -48.21
CA LYS A 46 -5.62 -34.63 -46.97
C LYS A 46 -5.58 -36.13 -47.24
N LEU A 47 -6.41 -36.62 -48.17
CA LEU A 47 -6.44 -38.03 -48.56
C LEU A 47 -5.12 -38.51 -49.16
N ASN A 48 -4.46 -37.67 -49.94
CA ASN A 48 -3.18 -37.99 -50.58
C ASN A 48 -1.97 -37.76 -49.66
N GLY A 49 -2.18 -37.40 -48.37
CA GLY A 49 -1.10 -37.13 -47.42
C GLY A 49 -0.27 -35.88 -47.73
N ARG A 50 -0.66 -35.06 -48.71
CA ARG A 50 0.07 -33.81 -49.03
C ARG A 50 0.02 -32.76 -47.95
N SER A 51 -0.97 -32.84 -47.05
CA SER A 51 -1.05 -32.00 -45.89
C SER A 51 -1.71 -32.75 -44.74
N SER A 52 -1.19 -32.59 -43.49
CA SER A 52 -1.77 -33.20 -42.30
C SER A 52 -3.20 -32.69 -42.05
N LEU A 53 -4.09 -33.50 -41.47
CA LEU A 53 -5.44 -33.10 -41.06
C LEU A 53 -5.44 -31.87 -40.18
N GLN A 54 -4.42 -31.71 -39.33
CA GLN A 54 -4.24 -30.59 -38.41
C GLN A 54 -3.41 -29.43 -38.99
N ALA A 55 -3.02 -29.49 -40.28
CA ALA A 55 -2.17 -28.47 -40.89
C ALA A 55 -2.79 -27.08 -40.81
N ARG A 56 -2.09 -26.17 -40.16
CA ARG A 56 -2.44 -24.75 -40.03
C ARG A 56 -2.10 -24.02 -41.35
N SER A 57 -2.90 -23.01 -41.75
CA SER A 57 -2.54 -22.14 -42.87
C SER A 57 -1.52 -21.10 -42.40
N GLY A 58 -0.48 -20.89 -43.19
CA GLY A 58 0.57 -19.91 -42.90
C GLY A 58 1.92 -20.54 -42.59
N PRO A 59 2.96 -19.74 -42.34
CA PRO A 59 4.26 -20.24 -41.93
C PRO A 59 4.16 -20.93 -40.57
N SER A 60 5.05 -21.90 -40.33
CA SER A 60 5.16 -22.55 -39.02
C SER A 60 5.41 -21.54 -37.93
N PRO A 61 4.84 -21.75 -36.72
CA PRO A 61 5.17 -20.90 -35.55
C PRO A 61 6.68 -20.89 -35.31
N VAL A 62 7.21 -19.78 -34.86
CA VAL A 62 8.65 -19.64 -34.50
C VAL A 62 9.00 -20.41 -33.24
N LEU A 63 8.10 -20.41 -32.27
CA LEU A 63 8.17 -21.25 -31.09
C LEU A 63 7.36 -22.53 -31.30
N PHE A 64 7.84 -23.65 -30.82
CA PHE A 64 7.10 -24.90 -30.78
C PHE A 64 5.92 -24.81 -29.79
N ASP A 65 4.90 -25.62 -29.98
CA ASP A 65 3.72 -25.63 -29.09
C ASP A 65 4.14 -25.88 -27.63
N SER A 66 5.11 -26.79 -27.36
CA SER A 66 5.68 -27.05 -26.05
C SER A 66 6.43 -25.84 -25.45
N GLU A 67 7.12 -25.07 -26.27
CA GLU A 67 7.82 -23.86 -25.83
C GLU A 67 6.82 -22.74 -25.49
N GLU A 68 5.76 -22.60 -26.27
CA GLU A 68 4.68 -21.66 -25.95
C GLU A 68 3.96 -22.06 -24.65
N GLU A 69 3.70 -23.34 -24.43
CA GLU A 69 3.13 -23.84 -23.15
C GLU A 69 4.03 -23.55 -21.95
N MET A 70 5.33 -23.80 -22.04
CA MET A 70 6.29 -23.45 -20.97
C MET A 70 6.30 -21.93 -20.72
N LEU A 71 6.25 -21.12 -21.76
CA LEU A 71 6.21 -19.66 -21.64
C LEU A 71 4.93 -19.18 -20.96
N VAL A 72 3.79 -19.78 -21.27
CA VAL A 72 2.50 -19.50 -20.63
C VAL A 72 2.51 -19.86 -19.16
N HIS A 73 2.99 -21.06 -18.81
CA HIS A 73 3.13 -21.48 -17.41
C HIS A 73 4.02 -20.50 -16.63
N TRP A 74 5.18 -20.15 -17.20
CA TRP A 74 6.08 -19.18 -16.59
C TRP A 74 5.41 -17.80 -16.37
N VAL A 75 4.66 -17.28 -17.36
CA VAL A 75 3.94 -15.99 -17.22
C VAL A 75 2.91 -16.06 -16.09
N ILE A 76 2.17 -17.17 -15.99
CA ILE A 76 1.18 -17.39 -14.93
C ILE A 76 1.87 -17.47 -13.56
N ASP A 77 2.93 -18.24 -13.44
CA ASP A 77 3.66 -18.43 -12.19
C ASP A 77 4.34 -17.14 -11.73
N MET A 78 4.92 -16.38 -12.67
CA MET A 78 5.45 -15.04 -12.37
C MET A 78 4.37 -14.09 -11.86
N ALA A 79 3.16 -14.16 -12.40
CA ALA A 79 2.04 -13.35 -11.93
C ALA A 79 1.59 -13.75 -10.52
N LYS A 80 1.50 -15.06 -10.23
CA LYS A 80 1.15 -15.60 -8.89
C LYS A 80 2.09 -15.14 -7.80
N ILE A 81 3.39 -15.18 -8.07
CA ILE A 81 4.42 -14.76 -7.10
C ILE A 81 4.60 -13.23 -7.02
N GLY A 82 3.76 -12.44 -7.71
CA GLY A 82 3.80 -10.97 -7.64
C GLY A 82 4.78 -10.29 -8.58
N TYR A 83 5.39 -11.03 -9.53
CA TYR A 83 6.32 -10.51 -10.55
C TYR A 83 5.75 -10.60 -11.96
N GLY A 84 4.45 -10.27 -12.11
CA GLY A 84 3.74 -10.33 -13.38
C GLY A 84 4.48 -9.61 -14.51
N GLN A 85 4.54 -10.26 -15.67
CA GLN A 85 5.28 -9.78 -16.82
C GLN A 85 4.45 -8.82 -17.67
N THR A 86 5.06 -7.72 -18.10
CA THR A 86 4.48 -6.82 -19.09
C THR A 86 4.58 -7.43 -20.51
N ARG A 87 3.76 -6.93 -21.44
CA ARG A 87 3.85 -7.32 -22.84
C ARG A 87 5.26 -7.18 -23.41
N GLN A 88 5.94 -6.10 -23.04
CA GLN A 88 7.30 -5.82 -23.52
C GLN A 88 8.32 -6.80 -22.93
N GLN A 89 8.24 -7.08 -21.62
CA GLN A 89 9.11 -8.07 -20.99
C GLN A 89 8.95 -9.45 -21.61
N LEU A 90 7.70 -9.88 -21.87
CA LEU A 90 7.44 -11.14 -22.58
C LEU A 90 8.14 -11.20 -23.94
N LEU A 91 8.04 -10.14 -24.77
CA LEU A 91 8.72 -10.07 -26.06
C LEU A 91 10.25 -10.15 -25.93
N TYR A 92 10.82 -9.47 -24.92
CA TYR A 92 12.27 -9.54 -24.66
C TYR A 92 12.70 -10.90 -24.14
N THR A 93 11.90 -11.58 -23.31
CA THR A 93 12.18 -12.96 -22.87
C THR A 93 12.22 -13.90 -24.07
N VAL A 94 11.25 -13.81 -24.98
CA VAL A 94 11.27 -14.60 -26.22
C VAL A 94 12.49 -14.27 -27.09
N LYS A 95 12.84 -12.99 -27.22
CA LYS A 95 14.08 -12.61 -27.90
C LYS A 95 15.30 -13.26 -27.27
N THR A 96 15.46 -13.20 -25.96
CA THR A 96 16.60 -13.81 -25.23
C THR A 96 16.70 -15.32 -25.51
N ILE A 97 15.56 -16.00 -25.52
CA ILE A 97 15.49 -17.44 -25.84
C ILE A 97 15.94 -17.69 -27.29
N LEU A 98 15.44 -16.92 -28.26
CA LEU A 98 15.77 -17.06 -29.67
C LEU A 98 17.22 -16.70 -29.96
N ASP A 99 17.80 -15.72 -29.27
CA ASP A 99 19.20 -15.34 -29.38
C ASP A 99 20.12 -16.46 -28.86
N HIS A 100 19.74 -17.08 -27.73
CA HIS A 100 20.50 -18.18 -27.15
C HIS A 100 20.42 -19.46 -28.01
N ASP A 101 19.27 -19.74 -28.56
CA ASP A 101 19.02 -20.93 -29.36
C ASP A 101 19.62 -20.83 -30.78
N GLY A 102 19.88 -19.62 -31.27
CA GLY A 102 20.52 -19.36 -32.56
C GLY A 102 19.66 -19.74 -33.78
N ARG A 103 18.38 -20.09 -33.61
CA ARG A 103 17.47 -20.44 -34.71
C ARG A 103 17.17 -19.22 -35.59
N LYS A 104 17.08 -19.43 -36.90
CA LYS A 104 16.68 -18.38 -37.85
C LYS A 104 15.22 -18.03 -37.64
N THR A 105 14.94 -16.74 -37.46
CA THR A 105 13.57 -16.24 -37.26
C THR A 105 13.24 -15.16 -38.29
N PRO A 106 11.96 -14.93 -38.59
CA PRO A 106 11.53 -13.81 -39.42
C PRO A 106 11.51 -12.48 -38.66
N PHE A 107 11.83 -12.48 -37.36
CA PHE A 107 11.79 -11.30 -36.52
C PHE A 107 13.06 -10.46 -36.72
N LYS A 108 12.89 -9.15 -36.83
CA LYS A 108 14.02 -8.23 -36.83
C LYS A 108 14.76 -8.31 -35.48
N ASP A 109 16.05 -8.61 -35.50
CA ASP A 109 16.89 -8.78 -34.32
C ASP A 109 16.32 -9.81 -33.32
N ASN A 110 15.66 -10.85 -33.80
CA ASN A 110 14.95 -11.87 -33.04
C ASN A 110 13.86 -11.34 -32.08
N LEU A 111 13.46 -10.07 -32.20
CA LEU A 111 12.44 -9.46 -31.36
C LEU A 111 11.05 -9.65 -31.99
N PRO A 112 10.12 -10.44 -31.37
CA PRO A 112 8.78 -10.61 -31.91
C PRO A 112 8.01 -9.29 -31.95
N GLY A 113 7.23 -9.10 -33.01
CA GLY A 113 6.40 -7.91 -33.18
C GLY A 113 5.02 -8.01 -32.51
N LYS A 114 4.25 -6.92 -32.61
CA LYS A 114 2.86 -6.83 -32.09
C LYS A 114 1.95 -7.91 -32.64
N ASP A 115 2.10 -8.27 -33.92
CA ASP A 115 1.26 -9.29 -34.58
C ASP A 115 1.52 -10.69 -34.03
N TRP A 116 2.78 -11.04 -33.72
CA TRP A 116 3.11 -12.28 -33.04
C TRP A 116 2.48 -12.32 -31.64
N LEU A 117 2.61 -11.24 -30.85
CA LEU A 117 2.01 -11.16 -29.52
C LEU A 117 0.48 -11.32 -29.58
N TYR A 118 -0.17 -10.65 -30.53
CA TYR A 118 -1.62 -10.78 -30.71
C TYR A 118 -2.01 -12.23 -31.05
N ALA A 119 -1.26 -12.87 -31.96
CA ALA A 119 -1.49 -14.26 -32.32
C ALA A 119 -1.21 -15.23 -31.18
N PHE A 120 -0.15 -14.98 -30.35
CA PHE A 120 0.17 -15.74 -29.16
C PHE A 120 -0.96 -15.64 -28.13
N MET A 121 -1.40 -14.43 -27.76
CA MET A 121 -2.52 -14.21 -26.83
C MET A 121 -3.84 -14.83 -27.33
N LYS A 122 -4.04 -14.95 -28.64
CA LYS A 122 -5.20 -15.61 -29.20
C LYS A 122 -5.12 -17.13 -29.11
N ARG A 123 -3.93 -17.72 -29.22
CA ARG A 123 -3.71 -19.16 -29.02
C ARG A 123 -3.83 -19.57 -27.57
N HIS A 124 -3.48 -18.65 -26.66
CA HIS A 124 -3.42 -18.86 -25.21
C HIS A 124 -4.44 -17.98 -24.47
N PRO A 125 -5.75 -18.31 -24.53
CA PRO A 125 -6.81 -17.53 -23.88
C PRO A 125 -6.77 -17.59 -22.36
N GLU A 126 -6.01 -18.51 -21.76
CA GLU A 126 -5.74 -18.65 -20.35
C GLU A 126 -4.98 -17.47 -19.74
N ILE A 127 -4.24 -16.71 -20.57
CA ILE A 127 -3.57 -15.48 -20.12
C ILE A 127 -4.28 -14.24 -20.66
N SER A 128 -4.34 -13.20 -19.82
CA SER A 128 -4.95 -11.92 -20.19
C SER A 128 -4.23 -10.75 -19.52
N THR A 129 -4.32 -9.57 -20.12
CA THR A 129 -3.75 -8.36 -19.53
C THR A 129 -4.60 -7.91 -18.33
N ARG A 130 -3.96 -7.74 -17.17
CA ARG A 130 -4.59 -7.28 -15.92
C ARG A 130 -3.81 -6.13 -15.33
N THR A 131 -4.51 -5.21 -14.65
CA THR A 131 -3.84 -4.17 -13.85
C THR A 131 -3.43 -4.77 -12.50
N PRO A 132 -2.12 -4.79 -12.16
CA PRO A 132 -1.67 -5.38 -10.92
C PRO A 132 -2.08 -4.51 -9.71
N GLN A 133 -2.39 -5.16 -8.59
CA GLN A 133 -2.52 -4.49 -7.31
C GLN A 133 -1.14 -4.39 -6.66
N LYS A 134 -0.79 -3.19 -6.17
CA LYS A 134 0.49 -2.99 -5.46
C LYS A 134 0.45 -3.72 -4.11
N LEU A 135 1.34 -4.67 -3.92
CA LEU A 135 1.50 -5.42 -2.67
C LEU A 135 2.84 -5.04 -2.03
N GLY A 136 2.80 -4.45 -0.82
CA GLY A 136 4.01 -4.14 -0.06
C GLY A 136 4.75 -5.42 0.38
N LYS A 137 6.07 -5.33 0.57
CA LYS A 137 6.91 -6.48 0.95
C LYS A 137 6.40 -7.20 2.20
N GLU A 138 5.97 -6.45 3.21
CA GLU A 138 5.46 -7.00 4.48
C GLU A 138 4.18 -7.80 4.30
N ARG A 139 3.30 -7.40 3.37
CA ARG A 139 2.10 -8.14 2.98
C ARG A 139 2.44 -9.36 2.12
N ALA A 140 3.45 -9.26 1.27
CA ALA A 140 3.87 -10.34 0.38
C ALA A 140 4.54 -11.53 1.12
N VAL A 141 5.10 -11.33 2.31
CA VAL A 141 5.73 -12.40 3.13
C VAL A 141 4.76 -13.15 4.05
N ILE A 142 3.45 -12.90 3.94
CA ILE A 142 2.45 -13.65 4.73
C ILE A 142 2.31 -15.06 4.19
N SER A 143 2.80 -16.04 4.95
CA SER A 143 2.73 -17.45 4.58
C SER A 143 1.44 -18.12 5.06
N TRP A 144 1.08 -19.21 4.41
CA TRP A 144 -0.06 -20.05 4.81
C TRP A 144 0.06 -20.57 6.27
N GLN A 145 1.29 -20.91 6.70
CA GLN A 145 1.59 -21.30 8.08
C GLN A 145 1.19 -20.25 9.10
N LYS A 146 1.51 -18.97 8.84
CA LYS A 146 1.14 -17.87 9.74
C LYS A 146 -0.37 -17.69 9.84
N ILE A 147 -1.09 -17.88 8.73
CA ILE A 147 -2.56 -17.82 8.73
C ILE A 147 -3.11 -18.96 9.57
N LYS A 148 -2.67 -20.22 9.36
CA LYS A 148 -3.09 -21.36 10.17
C LYS A 148 -2.83 -21.12 11.64
N TRP A 149 -1.62 -20.70 11.99
CA TRP A 149 -1.26 -20.40 13.37
C TRP A 149 -2.22 -19.37 14.00
N TRP A 150 -2.60 -18.32 13.27
CA TRP A 150 -3.55 -17.32 13.78
C TRP A 150 -4.93 -17.94 14.08
N PHE A 151 -5.43 -18.81 13.21
CA PHE A 151 -6.71 -19.51 13.45
C PHE A 151 -6.63 -20.46 14.66
N GLU A 152 -5.53 -21.17 14.82
CA GLU A 152 -5.27 -22.06 15.95
C GLU A 152 -5.14 -21.26 17.27
N ASP A 153 -4.37 -20.17 17.26
CA ASP A 153 -4.19 -19.27 18.39
C ASP A 153 -5.52 -18.66 18.85
N PHE A 154 -6.34 -18.20 17.91
CA PHE A 154 -7.66 -17.65 18.23
C PHE A 154 -8.61 -18.70 18.80
N ALA A 155 -8.67 -19.88 18.22
CA ALA A 155 -9.49 -20.99 18.73
C ALA A 155 -9.03 -21.43 20.13
N LYS A 156 -7.72 -21.54 20.34
CA LYS A 156 -7.11 -21.84 21.65
C LYS A 156 -7.47 -20.78 22.68
N TYR A 157 -7.30 -19.49 22.35
CA TYR A 157 -7.63 -18.38 23.24
C TYR A 157 -9.10 -18.45 23.71
N LEU A 158 -10.04 -18.69 22.79
CA LEU A 158 -11.46 -18.81 23.13
C LEU A 158 -11.72 -20.00 24.05
N THR A 159 -11.09 -21.15 23.79
CA THR A 159 -11.28 -22.38 24.57
C THR A 159 -10.71 -22.24 25.98
N GLU A 160 -9.59 -21.55 26.17
CA GLU A 160 -8.94 -21.38 27.47
C GLU A 160 -9.57 -20.29 28.33
N ASN A 161 -10.23 -19.28 27.75
CA ASN A 161 -10.71 -18.13 28.49
C ASN A 161 -12.23 -18.00 28.61
N TYR A 162 -13.01 -18.81 27.87
CA TYR A 162 -14.48 -18.74 27.87
C TYR A 162 -15.10 -20.13 27.95
N GLU A 163 -16.15 -20.29 28.78
CA GLU A 163 -16.84 -21.57 28.98
C GLU A 163 -17.43 -22.14 27.67
N GLU A 164 -18.00 -21.26 26.81
CA GLU A 164 -18.50 -21.70 25.49
C GLU A 164 -17.37 -22.06 24.51
N GLY A 165 -16.15 -21.63 24.79
CA GLY A 165 -14.97 -21.88 23.96
C GLY A 165 -15.20 -21.50 22.50
N ILE A 166 -14.80 -22.38 21.59
CA ILE A 166 -14.96 -22.19 20.14
C ILE A 166 -16.43 -22.15 19.68
N ASN A 167 -17.39 -22.61 20.51
CA ASN A 167 -18.80 -22.56 20.13
C ASN A 167 -19.35 -21.14 19.98
N ILE A 168 -18.69 -20.13 20.56
CA ILE A 168 -18.98 -18.72 20.33
C ILE A 168 -18.98 -18.41 18.83
N LEU A 169 -18.06 -19.02 18.08
CA LEU A 169 -17.88 -18.81 16.64
C LEU A 169 -18.97 -19.43 15.76
N LYS A 170 -19.89 -20.22 16.35
CA LYS A 170 -21.05 -20.78 15.62
C LYS A 170 -22.21 -19.78 15.50
N ASP A 171 -22.21 -18.73 16.32
CA ASP A 171 -23.22 -17.70 16.31
C ASP A 171 -22.75 -16.46 15.52
N ALA A 172 -23.23 -16.32 14.30
CA ALA A 172 -22.90 -15.18 13.42
C ALA A 172 -23.23 -13.82 14.02
N SER A 173 -24.24 -13.74 14.90
CA SER A 173 -24.67 -12.48 15.51
C SER A 173 -23.64 -11.90 16.48
N ARG A 174 -22.71 -12.73 16.94
CA ARG A 174 -21.67 -12.39 17.93
C ARG A 174 -20.33 -12.02 17.30
N ILE A 175 -20.19 -12.09 15.97
CA ILE A 175 -18.92 -11.87 15.27
C ILE A 175 -19.00 -10.59 14.45
N TYR A 176 -18.15 -9.62 14.79
CA TYR A 176 -18.06 -8.30 14.16
C TYR A 176 -16.65 -8.03 13.65
N ASN A 177 -16.56 -7.27 12.58
CA ASN A 177 -15.31 -6.68 12.10
C ASN A 177 -15.47 -5.19 11.89
N ALA A 178 -14.53 -4.41 12.40
CA ALA A 178 -14.44 -2.98 12.19
C ALA A 178 -13.12 -2.60 11.55
N ASP A 179 -13.14 -1.59 10.67
CA ASP A 179 -11.98 -1.08 9.96
C ASP A 179 -12.23 0.31 9.38
N GLU A 180 -11.15 1.06 9.10
CA GLU A 180 -11.22 2.40 8.54
C GLU A 180 -10.73 2.44 7.10
N SER A 181 -11.38 3.32 6.32
CA SER A 181 -10.90 3.65 4.98
C SER A 181 -11.07 5.12 4.65
N GLY A 182 -10.07 5.69 3.96
CA GLY A 182 -10.12 7.06 3.49
C GLY A 182 -10.91 7.20 2.18
N PHE A 183 -11.76 8.23 2.10
CA PHE A 183 -12.55 8.60 0.94
C PHE A 183 -12.17 10.02 0.51
N PRO A 184 -11.41 10.18 -0.59
CA PRO A 184 -11.06 11.50 -1.08
C PRO A 184 -12.31 12.25 -1.56
N GLN A 185 -12.37 13.56 -1.30
CA GLN A 185 -13.51 14.39 -1.73
C GLN A 185 -13.56 14.51 -3.25
N ASP A 186 -12.42 14.43 -3.91
CA ASP A 186 -12.30 14.39 -5.36
C ASP A 186 -11.60 13.09 -5.80
N PRO A 187 -12.34 11.98 -5.92
CA PRO A 187 -11.78 10.72 -6.35
C PRO A 187 -11.44 10.77 -7.85
N LYS A 188 -10.32 10.18 -8.25
CA LYS A 188 -9.91 10.10 -9.67
C LYS A 188 -11.09 9.65 -10.54
N SER A 189 -11.45 10.49 -11.51
CA SER A 189 -12.40 10.13 -12.57
C SER A 189 -11.83 9.00 -13.41
N GLY A 190 -12.67 8.08 -13.85
CA GLY A 190 -12.27 7.04 -14.80
C GLY A 190 -12.00 7.62 -16.19
N LYS A 191 -11.89 6.74 -17.20
CA LYS A 191 -11.79 7.15 -18.61
C LYS A 191 -13.04 7.95 -19.00
N ILE A 192 -12.84 9.04 -19.71
CA ILE A 192 -13.91 9.89 -20.24
C ILE A 192 -13.92 9.83 -21.76
N LEU A 193 -15.08 10.13 -22.37
CA LEU A 193 -15.19 10.23 -23.80
C LEU A 193 -14.65 11.58 -24.27
N ALA A 194 -13.83 11.55 -25.30
CA ALA A 194 -13.27 12.73 -25.95
C ALA A 194 -13.20 12.54 -27.46
N ALA A 195 -12.94 13.59 -28.19
CA ALA A 195 -12.75 13.48 -29.62
C ALA A 195 -11.56 12.56 -29.95
N LYS A 196 -11.72 11.67 -30.94
CA LYS A 196 -10.67 10.76 -31.38
C LYS A 196 -9.42 11.54 -31.80
N GLY A 197 -8.28 11.19 -31.23
CA GLY A 197 -7.00 11.85 -31.53
C GLY A 197 -6.70 13.09 -30.70
N SER A 198 -7.56 13.47 -29.73
CA SER A 198 -7.23 14.52 -28.77
C SER A 198 -5.99 14.11 -27.96
N LYS A 199 -4.94 14.96 -28.01
CA LYS A 199 -3.71 14.72 -27.24
C LYS A 199 -3.91 15.07 -25.75
N ASN A 200 -4.65 16.16 -25.48
CA ASN A 200 -4.89 16.65 -24.12
C ASN A 200 -6.39 16.59 -23.83
N VAL A 201 -6.76 15.84 -22.83
CA VAL A 201 -8.14 15.75 -22.35
C VAL A 201 -8.12 16.15 -20.88
N TYR A 202 -8.74 17.27 -20.56
CA TYR A 202 -8.74 17.85 -19.22
C TYR A 202 -10.02 17.48 -18.47
N SER A 203 -9.89 17.22 -17.19
CA SER A 203 -11.00 17.16 -16.24
C SER A 203 -10.72 18.18 -15.15
N THR A 204 -11.68 19.05 -14.87
CA THR A 204 -11.57 19.95 -13.71
C THR A 204 -11.56 19.13 -12.42
N CYS A 205 -10.69 19.47 -11.48
CA CYS A 205 -10.56 18.82 -10.19
C CYS A 205 -10.53 19.85 -9.07
N SER A 206 -10.91 19.43 -7.87
CA SER A 206 -10.77 20.26 -6.67
C SER A 206 -9.29 20.49 -6.34
N ALA A 207 -8.94 21.68 -5.87
CA ALA A 207 -7.63 21.95 -5.29
C ALA A 207 -7.43 21.23 -3.94
N ASP A 208 -8.51 20.90 -3.23
CA ASP A 208 -8.48 20.18 -1.95
C ASP A 208 -8.31 18.68 -2.19
N LYS A 209 -7.15 18.16 -1.82
CA LYS A 209 -6.82 16.72 -1.88
C LYS A 209 -7.16 15.99 -0.57
N SER A 210 -7.91 16.63 0.33
CA SER A 210 -8.28 16.04 1.61
C SER A 210 -9.20 14.83 1.43
N GLN A 211 -9.14 13.94 2.39
CA GLN A 211 -10.02 12.78 2.48
C GLN A 211 -10.72 12.74 3.83
N ILE A 212 -11.89 12.13 3.87
CA ILE A 212 -12.63 11.84 5.09
C ILE A 212 -12.43 10.36 5.40
N THR A 213 -12.04 10.07 6.63
CA THR A 213 -11.93 8.68 7.10
C THR A 213 -13.29 8.18 7.53
N VAL A 214 -13.63 6.97 7.09
CA VAL A 214 -14.89 6.30 7.46
C VAL A 214 -14.55 5.03 8.21
N LEU A 215 -14.96 4.93 9.47
CA LEU A 215 -14.96 3.69 10.21
C LEU A 215 -16.25 2.94 9.87
N ALA A 216 -16.11 1.74 9.35
CA ALA A 216 -17.21 0.81 9.06
C ALA A 216 -17.13 -0.38 10.01
N CYS A 217 -18.31 -0.84 10.48
CA CYS A 217 -18.41 -2.04 11.28
C CYS A 217 -19.56 -2.89 10.76
N MET A 218 -19.31 -4.18 10.56
CA MET A 218 -20.33 -5.15 10.12
C MET A 218 -20.22 -6.46 10.90
N SER A 219 -21.36 -7.15 11.05
CA SER A 219 -21.44 -8.48 11.66
C SER A 219 -21.53 -9.58 10.60
N ALA A 220 -21.25 -10.83 11.02
CA ALA A 220 -21.38 -11.99 10.15
C ALA A 220 -22.86 -12.30 9.79
N THR A 221 -23.86 -11.69 10.48
CA THR A 221 -25.28 -11.69 10.10
C THR A 221 -25.62 -10.60 9.08
N ALA A 222 -24.64 -9.94 8.49
CA ALA A 222 -24.81 -8.82 7.57
C ALA A 222 -25.49 -7.58 8.17
N HIS A 223 -25.39 -7.38 9.47
CA HIS A 223 -25.78 -6.13 10.09
C HIS A 223 -24.61 -5.15 10.07
N TYR A 224 -24.88 -3.94 9.55
CA TYR A 224 -23.94 -2.83 9.54
C TYR A 224 -24.30 -1.84 10.65
N LEU A 225 -23.33 -1.45 11.45
CA LEU A 225 -23.48 -0.31 12.36
C LEU A 225 -23.49 0.99 11.54
N PRO A 226 -24.09 2.07 12.05
CA PRO A 226 -23.93 3.38 11.46
C PRO A 226 -22.44 3.73 11.26
N PRO A 227 -22.04 4.20 10.07
CA PRO A 227 -20.63 4.52 9.83
C PRO A 227 -20.22 5.73 10.63
N MET A 228 -19.01 5.75 11.20
CA MET A 228 -18.45 6.96 11.78
C MET A 228 -17.65 7.71 10.71
N LEU A 229 -18.03 8.96 10.46
CA LEU A 229 -17.35 9.86 9.54
C LEU A 229 -16.37 10.74 10.33
N VAL A 230 -15.06 10.51 10.16
CA VAL A 230 -14.01 11.20 10.92
C VAL A 230 -13.49 12.39 10.13
N PHE A 231 -13.79 13.59 10.62
CA PHE A 231 -13.40 14.85 10.00
C PHE A 231 -12.15 15.45 10.67
N PRO A 232 -11.26 16.08 9.89
CA PRO A 232 -10.15 16.86 10.44
C PRO A 232 -10.63 18.20 10.99
N GLY A 233 -10.11 18.58 12.18
CA GLY A 233 -10.37 19.86 12.85
C GLY A 233 -11.17 19.71 14.14
N GLU A 234 -11.13 20.77 14.96
CA GLU A 234 -11.77 20.79 16.28
C GLU A 234 -13.15 21.48 16.27
N ARG A 235 -13.41 22.37 15.32
CA ARG A 235 -14.67 23.14 15.20
C ARG A 235 -15.11 23.22 13.75
N PHE A 236 -16.40 23.09 13.52
CA PHE A 236 -17.03 23.21 12.21
C PHE A 236 -17.94 24.44 12.15
N ARG A 237 -17.95 25.12 11.00
CA ARG A 237 -18.89 26.22 10.69
C ARG A 237 -20.11 25.71 9.90
N PHE A 238 -20.23 24.42 9.74
CA PHE A 238 -21.28 23.72 9.00
C PHE A 238 -21.69 22.47 9.79
N ASN A 239 -22.83 21.85 9.44
CA ASN A 239 -23.23 20.56 9.99
C ASN A 239 -22.50 19.42 9.22
N PRO A 240 -21.54 18.71 9.85
CA PRO A 240 -20.77 17.66 9.14
C PRO A 240 -21.61 16.45 8.72
N LEU A 241 -22.76 16.20 9.35
CA LEU A 241 -23.66 15.09 9.06
C LEU A 241 -24.90 15.50 8.29
N GLU A 242 -24.92 16.70 7.69
CA GLU A 242 -26.04 17.16 6.90
C GLU A 242 -26.41 16.18 5.79
N GLY A 243 -27.67 15.79 5.73
CA GLY A 243 -28.18 14.78 4.79
C GLY A 243 -27.86 13.32 5.13
N PHE A 244 -27.09 13.04 6.22
CA PHE A 244 -26.83 11.68 6.70
C PHE A 244 -26.79 11.66 8.24
N THR A 245 -27.90 11.99 8.87
CA THR A 245 -28.03 12.11 10.33
C THR A 245 -27.90 10.80 11.08
N GLU A 246 -28.05 9.67 10.40
CA GLU A 246 -27.89 8.33 10.95
C GLU A 246 -26.39 7.95 11.14
N ALA A 247 -25.47 8.65 10.46
CA ALA A 247 -24.04 8.43 10.64
C ALA A 247 -23.55 9.00 11.98
N VAL A 248 -22.42 8.51 12.44
CA VAL A 248 -21.75 8.98 13.66
C VAL A 248 -20.70 10.03 13.30
N LEU A 249 -20.65 11.12 14.05
CA LEU A 249 -19.62 12.14 13.86
C LEU A 249 -18.38 11.79 14.67
N GLY A 250 -17.28 11.57 13.97
CA GLY A 250 -15.93 11.54 14.55
C GLY A 250 -15.14 12.81 14.19
N ARG A 251 -14.27 13.23 15.08
CA ARG A 251 -13.36 14.37 14.80
C ARG A 251 -12.03 14.19 15.51
N THR A 252 -10.97 14.47 14.79
CA THR A 252 -9.60 14.53 15.31
C THR A 252 -8.86 15.68 14.65
N LYS A 253 -7.74 16.09 15.20
CA LYS A 253 -6.94 17.18 14.59
C LYS A 253 -6.52 16.86 13.14
N THR A 254 -6.22 15.61 12.88
CA THR A 254 -5.68 15.12 11.60
C THR A 254 -6.75 14.55 10.66
N GLY A 255 -7.93 14.20 11.16
CA GLY A 255 -8.96 13.45 10.41
C GLY A 255 -8.69 11.95 10.32
N TRP A 256 -7.71 11.44 11.06
CA TRP A 256 -7.45 10.00 11.21
C TRP A 256 -7.97 9.49 12.54
N MET A 257 -8.30 8.20 12.60
CA MET A 257 -8.68 7.55 13.84
C MET A 257 -7.52 7.58 14.83
N ASP A 258 -7.79 7.96 16.08
CA ASP A 258 -6.88 7.83 17.21
C ASP A 258 -7.51 6.96 18.31
N SER A 259 -6.74 6.67 19.35
CA SER A 259 -7.17 5.75 20.42
C SER A 259 -8.31 6.31 21.27
N GLU A 260 -8.40 7.63 21.43
CA GLU A 260 -9.46 8.28 22.20
C GLU A 260 -10.80 8.22 21.45
N LEU A 261 -10.76 8.50 20.13
CA LEU A 261 -11.95 8.43 19.29
C LEU A 261 -12.43 6.98 19.14
N PHE A 262 -11.50 6.02 18.98
CA PHE A 262 -11.85 4.60 18.92
C PHE A 262 -12.48 4.11 20.23
N TYR A 263 -11.91 4.49 21.39
CA TYR A 263 -12.49 4.22 22.70
C TYR A 263 -13.92 4.76 22.80
N THR A 264 -14.13 6.01 22.40
CA THR A 264 -15.45 6.66 22.42
C THR A 264 -16.43 5.92 21.50
N TRP A 265 -16.00 5.51 20.31
CA TRP A 265 -16.83 4.74 19.40
C TRP A 265 -17.20 3.35 19.97
N VAL A 266 -16.26 2.65 20.59
CA VAL A 266 -16.55 1.35 21.23
C VAL A 266 -17.55 1.54 22.36
N ARG A 267 -17.37 2.54 23.23
CA ARG A 267 -18.21 2.80 24.40
C ARG A 267 -19.63 3.23 24.01
N ASP A 268 -19.75 4.23 23.16
CA ASP A 268 -21.00 4.94 22.92
C ASP A 268 -21.82 4.36 21.76
N HIS A 269 -21.17 3.70 20.81
CA HIS A 269 -21.85 3.20 19.61
C HIS A 269 -21.82 1.69 19.50
N PHE A 270 -20.66 1.04 19.60
CA PHE A 270 -20.56 -0.41 19.43
C PHE A 270 -21.28 -1.15 20.58
N ILE A 271 -20.91 -0.88 21.83
CA ILE A 271 -21.50 -1.55 23.00
C ILE A 271 -23.00 -1.25 23.11
N THR A 272 -23.41 -0.01 22.85
CA THR A 272 -24.82 0.38 22.81
C THR A 272 -25.59 -0.42 21.77
N ALA A 273 -25.10 -0.51 20.54
CA ALA A 273 -25.75 -1.28 19.47
C ALA A 273 -25.85 -2.77 19.80
N ILE A 274 -24.85 -3.36 20.48
CA ILE A 274 -24.90 -4.75 20.94
C ILE A 274 -25.98 -4.95 22.00
N LYS A 275 -26.07 -4.02 22.98
CA LYS A 275 -27.11 -4.04 24.05
C LYS A 275 -28.53 -3.86 23.50
N ASP A 276 -28.72 -2.88 22.62
CA ASP A 276 -30.04 -2.59 22.00
C ASP A 276 -30.56 -3.79 21.20
N ARG A 277 -29.66 -4.49 20.52
CA ARG A 277 -30.01 -5.70 19.76
C ARG A 277 -30.08 -6.96 20.62
N LYS A 278 -29.78 -6.88 21.90
CA LYS A 278 -29.78 -8.00 22.85
C LYS A 278 -28.93 -9.18 22.35
N VAL A 279 -27.77 -8.86 21.76
CA VAL A 279 -26.83 -9.89 21.28
C VAL A 279 -26.27 -10.65 22.48
N LYS A 280 -26.20 -11.97 22.37
CA LYS A 280 -25.65 -12.83 23.42
C LYS A 280 -24.15 -12.55 23.63
N LEU A 281 -23.78 -12.33 24.88
CA LEU A 281 -22.37 -12.12 25.26
C LEU A 281 -21.65 -13.46 25.51
N PRO A 282 -20.33 -13.51 25.39
CA PRO A 282 -19.43 -12.47 24.87
C PRO A 282 -19.59 -12.26 23.36
N VAL A 283 -19.29 -11.04 22.89
CA VAL A 283 -19.27 -10.66 21.48
C VAL A 283 -17.83 -10.47 21.03
N ILE A 284 -17.51 -10.89 19.83
CA ILE A 284 -16.17 -10.78 19.23
C ILE A 284 -16.14 -9.54 18.34
N LEU A 285 -15.19 -8.65 18.59
CA LEU A 285 -14.84 -7.53 17.71
C LEU A 285 -13.44 -7.74 17.15
N LEU A 286 -13.35 -8.03 15.86
CA LEU A 286 -12.12 -8.24 15.12
C LEU A 286 -11.68 -6.91 14.51
N VAL A 287 -10.44 -6.51 14.78
CA VAL A 287 -9.81 -5.29 14.26
C VAL A 287 -8.42 -5.60 13.72
N ASP A 288 -7.82 -4.68 12.98
CA ASP A 288 -6.41 -4.78 12.65
C ASP A 288 -5.52 -4.48 13.88
N GLY A 289 -4.22 -4.72 13.75
CA GLY A 289 -3.25 -4.47 14.83
C GLY A 289 -2.77 -3.01 14.90
N HIS A 290 -3.54 -2.04 14.39
CA HIS A 290 -3.16 -0.64 14.44
C HIS A 290 -3.19 -0.09 15.88
N THR A 291 -2.27 0.82 16.18
CA THR A 291 -2.11 1.36 17.55
C THR A 291 -3.33 2.14 18.06
N SER A 292 -4.16 2.67 17.17
CA SER A 292 -5.43 3.33 17.53
C SER A 292 -6.42 2.38 18.19
N HIS A 293 -6.36 1.09 17.88
CA HIS A 293 -7.28 0.08 18.43
C HIS A 293 -6.78 -0.54 19.75
N ILE A 294 -5.49 -0.32 20.06
CA ILE A 294 -4.80 -0.99 21.18
C ILE A 294 -4.50 0.04 22.25
N SER A 295 -5.51 0.44 23.04
CA SER A 295 -5.34 1.27 24.23
C SER A 295 -5.72 0.50 25.49
N LEU A 296 -5.16 0.88 26.64
CA LEU A 296 -5.48 0.28 27.94
C LEU A 296 -6.95 0.50 28.28
N GLU A 297 -7.43 1.70 28.06
CA GLU A 297 -8.80 2.12 28.35
C GLU A 297 -9.81 1.30 27.51
N THR A 298 -9.54 1.13 26.21
CA THR A 298 -10.38 0.28 25.34
C THR A 298 -10.34 -1.19 25.75
N ALA A 299 -9.15 -1.70 26.10
CA ALA A 299 -8.99 -3.08 26.52
C ALA A 299 -9.77 -3.39 27.81
N GLN A 300 -9.67 -2.51 28.81
CA GLN A 300 -10.40 -2.63 30.08
C GLN A 300 -11.91 -2.51 29.88
N LEU A 301 -12.37 -1.56 29.06
CA LEU A 301 -13.79 -1.38 28.73
C LEU A 301 -14.35 -2.64 28.05
N CYS A 302 -13.68 -3.15 27.01
CA CYS A 302 -14.10 -4.36 26.32
C CYS A 302 -14.18 -5.55 27.27
N LYS A 303 -13.22 -5.71 28.17
CA LYS A 303 -13.21 -6.78 29.18
C LYS A 303 -14.40 -6.66 30.13
N SER A 304 -14.71 -5.46 30.65
CA SER A 304 -15.82 -5.23 31.58
C SER A 304 -17.19 -5.46 30.94
N GLU A 305 -17.31 -5.20 29.63
CA GLU A 305 -18.57 -5.36 28.87
C GLU A 305 -18.68 -6.70 28.15
N ASN A 306 -17.80 -7.66 28.46
CA ASN A 306 -17.75 -8.96 27.81
C ASN A 306 -17.63 -8.88 26.26
N VAL A 307 -16.81 -7.94 25.78
CA VAL A 307 -16.43 -7.83 24.38
C VAL A 307 -15.00 -8.40 24.20
N ILE A 308 -14.87 -9.37 23.35
CA ILE A 308 -13.58 -9.96 22.96
C ILE A 308 -13.00 -9.10 21.84
N LEU A 309 -12.17 -8.12 22.21
CA LEU A 309 -11.41 -7.35 21.23
C LEU A 309 -10.16 -8.14 20.83
N TYR A 310 -10.12 -8.59 19.56
CA TYR A 310 -9.06 -9.46 19.07
C TYR A 310 -8.45 -8.93 17.77
N CYS A 311 -7.12 -8.88 17.72
CA CYS A 311 -6.41 -8.40 16.54
C CYS A 311 -6.27 -9.49 15.48
N LEU A 312 -6.54 -9.15 14.23
CA LEU A 312 -6.21 -9.95 13.07
C LEU A 312 -4.68 -10.08 12.92
N LEU A 313 -4.26 -11.01 12.07
CA LEU A 313 -2.84 -11.19 11.78
C LEU A 313 -2.27 -9.93 11.12
N GLU A 314 -1.14 -9.45 11.64
CA GLU A 314 -0.45 -8.26 11.11
C GLU A 314 -0.13 -8.43 9.62
N HIS A 315 -0.30 -7.35 8.86
CA HIS A 315 -0.08 -7.28 7.41
C HIS A 315 -0.99 -8.21 6.58
N ALA A 316 -1.93 -8.93 7.18
CA ALA A 316 -2.85 -9.85 6.50
C ALA A 316 -4.25 -9.23 6.24
N SER A 317 -4.47 -7.92 6.43
CA SER A 317 -5.76 -7.27 6.25
C SER A 317 -6.41 -7.60 4.89
N HIS A 318 -5.63 -7.59 3.81
CA HIS A 318 -6.10 -7.93 2.45
C HIS A 318 -6.56 -9.40 2.29
N ILE A 319 -6.31 -10.25 3.28
CA ILE A 319 -6.68 -11.67 3.30
C ILE A 319 -7.74 -11.94 4.35
N LEU A 320 -7.56 -11.45 5.59
CA LEU A 320 -8.33 -11.82 6.77
C LEU A 320 -9.31 -10.75 7.26
N GLN A 321 -9.30 -9.52 6.71
CA GLN A 321 -10.17 -8.43 7.15
C GLN A 321 -11.40 -8.31 6.25
N PRO A 322 -12.61 -8.70 6.71
CA PRO A 322 -13.82 -8.67 5.91
C PRO A 322 -14.11 -7.31 5.25
N CYS A 323 -13.92 -6.20 5.98
CA CYS A 323 -14.11 -4.85 5.46
C CYS A 323 -13.20 -4.55 4.26
N ASP A 324 -11.91 -4.92 4.34
CA ASP A 324 -10.94 -4.73 3.25
C ASP A 324 -11.22 -5.67 2.06
N VAL A 325 -11.58 -6.93 2.36
CA VAL A 325 -11.74 -7.97 1.33
C VAL A 325 -12.96 -7.72 0.45
N THR A 326 -14.09 -7.27 1.02
CA THR A 326 -15.33 -7.18 0.27
C THR A 326 -16.07 -5.85 0.33
N LEU A 327 -15.93 -5.06 1.40
CA LEU A 327 -16.71 -3.84 1.59
C LEU A 327 -16.09 -2.62 0.91
N PHE A 328 -14.83 -2.29 1.24
CA PHE A 328 -14.24 -1.01 0.81
C PHE A 328 -14.02 -0.88 -0.70
N GLY A 329 -13.76 -1.97 -1.39
CA GLY A 329 -13.59 -1.95 -2.85
C GLY A 329 -14.86 -1.45 -3.58
N PRO A 330 -16.01 -2.15 -3.43
CA PRO A 330 -17.29 -1.73 -3.98
C PRO A 330 -17.74 -0.36 -3.44
N LEU A 331 -17.58 -0.09 -2.14
CA LEU A 331 -17.96 1.18 -1.54
C LEU A 331 -17.22 2.36 -2.16
N LYS A 332 -15.90 2.25 -2.40
CA LYS A 332 -15.11 3.25 -3.12
C LYS A 332 -15.54 3.41 -4.58
N LYS A 333 -16.04 2.35 -5.21
CA LYS A 333 -16.64 2.46 -6.56
C LYS A 333 -17.94 3.28 -6.49
N HIS A 334 -18.86 2.93 -5.60
CA HIS A 334 -20.12 3.68 -5.41
C HIS A 334 -19.86 5.13 -4.98
N TRP A 335 -18.81 5.38 -4.20
CA TRP A 335 -18.41 6.74 -3.85
C TRP A 335 -18.03 7.55 -5.09
N ARG A 336 -17.17 7.00 -5.98
CA ARG A 336 -16.83 7.68 -7.24
C ARG A 336 -18.06 7.97 -8.10
N ASP A 337 -18.99 7.03 -8.15
CA ASP A 337 -20.24 7.20 -8.89
C ASP A 337 -21.12 8.28 -8.26
N SER A 338 -21.27 8.29 -6.93
CA SER A 338 -22.05 9.32 -6.21
C SER A 338 -21.45 10.72 -6.34
N VAL A 339 -20.09 10.84 -6.30
CA VAL A 339 -19.42 12.13 -6.54
C VAL A 339 -19.67 12.61 -7.97
N ARG A 340 -19.60 11.72 -8.96
CA ARG A 340 -19.89 12.05 -10.36
C ARG A 340 -21.35 12.50 -10.53
N ASP A 341 -22.29 11.79 -9.91
CA ASP A 341 -23.73 12.15 -9.91
C ASP A 341 -23.95 13.51 -9.27
N TYR A 342 -23.25 13.83 -8.17
CA TYR A 342 -23.31 15.13 -7.52
C TYR A 342 -22.79 16.24 -8.44
N GLN A 343 -21.62 16.06 -9.05
CA GLN A 343 -21.04 17.04 -9.97
C GLN A 343 -21.88 17.23 -11.23
N PHE A 344 -22.54 16.19 -11.70
CA PHE A 344 -23.46 16.28 -12.83
C PHE A 344 -24.70 17.12 -12.50
N LYS A 345 -25.23 16.98 -11.28
CA LYS A 345 -26.40 17.74 -10.80
C LYS A 345 -26.04 19.19 -10.43
N ASN A 346 -24.80 19.42 -10.04
CA ASN A 346 -24.30 20.73 -9.60
C ASN A 346 -23.06 21.12 -10.43
N PRO A 347 -23.23 21.56 -11.69
CA PRO A 347 -22.12 21.86 -12.58
C PRO A 347 -21.20 22.94 -12.00
N GLY A 348 -19.90 22.65 -11.92
CA GLY A 348 -18.88 23.56 -11.36
C GLY A 348 -18.69 23.46 -9.86
N GLU A 349 -19.49 22.65 -9.16
CA GLU A 349 -19.31 22.40 -7.73
C GLU A 349 -18.56 21.10 -7.47
N PHE A 350 -17.76 21.09 -6.40
CA PHE A 350 -17.05 19.92 -5.89
C PHE A 350 -17.61 19.50 -4.54
N VAL A 351 -17.45 18.23 -4.22
CA VAL A 351 -17.78 17.74 -2.88
C VAL A 351 -16.83 18.37 -1.87
N THR A 352 -17.40 19.02 -0.87
CA THR A 352 -16.72 19.66 0.25
C THR A 352 -16.92 18.84 1.53
N LYS A 353 -16.25 19.23 2.61
CA LYS A 353 -16.48 18.62 3.94
C LYS A 353 -17.94 18.77 4.39
N GLY A 354 -18.61 19.88 4.02
CA GLY A 354 -20.01 20.11 4.38
C GLY A 354 -21.00 19.25 3.58
N THR A 355 -20.70 18.94 2.33
CA THR A 355 -21.57 18.13 1.46
C THR A 355 -21.21 16.65 1.44
N PHE A 356 -20.08 16.27 2.08
CA PHE A 356 -19.57 14.89 2.07
C PHE A 356 -20.60 13.87 2.57
N ALA A 357 -21.19 14.12 3.72
CA ALA A 357 -22.12 13.16 4.35
C ALA A 357 -23.34 12.88 3.49
N SER A 358 -23.96 13.92 2.93
CA SER A 358 -25.14 13.79 2.06
C SER A 358 -24.84 12.98 0.79
N VAL A 359 -23.68 13.20 0.16
CA VAL A 359 -23.25 12.44 -1.03
C VAL A 359 -22.86 11.01 -0.65
N PHE A 360 -22.19 10.82 0.50
CA PHE A 360 -21.73 9.52 0.98
C PHE A 360 -22.88 8.59 1.38
N LYS A 361 -24.00 9.12 1.89
CA LYS A 361 -25.21 8.33 2.21
C LYS A 361 -25.65 7.43 1.05
N SER A 362 -25.64 7.97 -0.18
CA SER A 362 -26.00 7.20 -1.38
C SER A 362 -24.99 6.08 -1.67
N ALA A 363 -23.69 6.36 -1.52
CA ALA A 363 -22.63 5.35 -1.70
C ALA A 363 -22.73 4.26 -0.63
N TRP A 364 -22.95 4.65 0.63
CA TRP A 364 -23.10 3.74 1.76
C TRP A 364 -24.26 2.79 1.54
N ALA A 365 -25.45 3.29 1.24
CA ALA A 365 -26.66 2.47 1.01
C ALA A 365 -26.49 1.45 -0.14
N LYS A 366 -25.75 1.82 -1.20
CA LYS A 366 -25.46 0.92 -2.33
C LYS A 366 -24.33 -0.08 -2.02
N GLY A 367 -23.39 0.28 -1.16
CA GLY A 367 -22.21 -0.53 -0.84
C GLY A 367 -22.43 -1.53 0.28
N THR A 368 -23.33 -1.26 1.24
CA THR A 368 -23.58 -2.07 2.43
C THR A 368 -24.72 -3.07 2.21
N THR A 369 -24.46 -4.06 1.37
CA THR A 369 -25.44 -5.11 1.06
C THR A 369 -25.19 -6.35 1.91
N VAL A 370 -26.26 -7.15 2.11
CA VAL A 370 -26.20 -8.44 2.81
C VAL A 370 -25.14 -9.36 2.19
N ASP A 371 -25.10 -9.42 0.88
CA ASP A 371 -24.17 -10.26 0.11
C ASP A 371 -22.68 -9.88 0.34
N VAL A 372 -22.38 -8.58 0.44
CA VAL A 372 -21.03 -8.06 0.72
C VAL A 372 -20.53 -8.53 2.08
N ALA A 373 -21.36 -8.43 3.13
CA ALA A 373 -20.96 -8.87 4.46
C ALA A 373 -20.79 -10.39 4.55
N ILE A 374 -21.76 -11.16 4.06
CA ILE A 374 -21.69 -12.63 4.08
C ILE A 374 -20.45 -13.12 3.32
N LYS A 375 -20.19 -12.58 2.14
CA LYS A 375 -18.97 -12.92 1.37
C LYS A 375 -17.70 -12.51 2.12
N GLY A 376 -17.70 -11.35 2.79
CA GLY A 376 -16.58 -10.87 3.57
C GLY A 376 -16.16 -11.88 4.63
N PHE A 377 -17.05 -12.27 5.49
CA PHE A 377 -16.77 -13.24 6.54
C PHE A 377 -16.45 -14.64 6.00
N ARG A 378 -17.12 -15.07 4.93
CA ARG A 378 -16.85 -16.36 4.29
C ARG A 378 -15.46 -16.42 3.65
N HIS A 379 -15.09 -15.43 2.84
CA HIS A 379 -13.80 -15.42 2.12
C HIS A 379 -12.60 -15.23 3.05
N THR A 380 -12.82 -14.68 4.23
CA THR A 380 -11.79 -14.55 5.26
C THR A 380 -11.73 -15.74 6.21
N GLY A 381 -12.64 -16.71 6.08
CA GLY A 381 -12.73 -17.88 6.94
C GLY A 381 -13.18 -17.59 8.38
N LEU A 382 -13.69 -16.37 8.65
CA LEU A 382 -14.10 -15.96 9.98
C LEU A 382 -15.53 -16.44 10.32
N TYR A 383 -16.38 -16.60 9.29
CA TYR A 383 -17.67 -17.24 9.45
C TYR A 383 -18.16 -17.88 8.14
N PRO A 384 -18.45 -19.19 8.11
CA PRO A 384 -18.12 -20.19 9.13
C PRO A 384 -16.61 -20.23 9.41
N PHE A 385 -16.24 -20.46 10.69
CA PHE A 385 -14.84 -20.43 11.09
C PHE A 385 -14.06 -21.60 10.51
N SER A 386 -13.26 -21.33 9.51
CA SER A 386 -12.48 -22.34 8.79
C SER A 386 -11.32 -21.69 8.03
N VAL A 387 -10.10 -22.11 8.31
CA VAL A 387 -8.92 -21.66 7.57
C VAL A 387 -8.95 -22.07 6.10
N GLU A 388 -9.61 -23.19 5.77
CA GLU A 388 -9.70 -23.69 4.39
C GLU A 388 -10.57 -22.81 3.49
N SER A 389 -11.41 -21.94 4.06
CA SER A 389 -12.21 -20.95 3.32
C SER A 389 -11.36 -19.77 2.80
N VAL A 390 -10.15 -19.59 3.34
CA VAL A 390 -9.24 -18.52 2.92
C VAL A 390 -8.62 -18.86 1.56
N ASP A 391 -8.65 -17.92 0.64
CA ASP A 391 -8.08 -18.08 -0.69
C ASP A 391 -6.56 -18.19 -0.65
N LYS A 392 -6.06 -19.40 -0.88
CA LYS A 392 -4.63 -19.74 -0.87
C LYS A 392 -3.83 -19.00 -1.93
N SER A 393 -4.47 -18.57 -3.04
CA SER A 393 -3.79 -17.84 -4.11
C SER A 393 -3.24 -16.47 -3.64
N LYS A 394 -3.84 -15.90 -2.60
CA LYS A 394 -3.40 -14.62 -2.02
C LYS A 394 -2.08 -14.70 -1.25
N VAL A 395 -1.65 -15.90 -0.89
CA VAL A 395 -0.38 -16.14 -0.17
C VAL A 395 0.74 -16.66 -1.08
N GLU A 396 0.45 -17.00 -2.33
CA GLU A 396 1.44 -17.45 -3.32
C GLU A 396 2.65 -16.50 -3.44
N PRO A 397 2.52 -15.16 -3.35
CA PRO A 397 3.69 -14.27 -3.34
C PRO A 397 4.70 -14.56 -2.24
N SER A 398 4.29 -15.20 -1.13
CA SER A 398 5.20 -15.55 -0.03
C SER A 398 6.15 -16.71 -0.37
N GLU A 399 5.82 -17.53 -1.35
CA GLU A 399 6.63 -18.69 -1.74
C GLU A 399 8.02 -18.30 -2.27
N VAL A 400 8.12 -17.13 -2.93
CA VAL A 400 9.43 -16.59 -3.37
C VAL A 400 10.36 -16.38 -2.20
N PHE A 401 9.83 -15.92 -1.07
CA PHE A 401 10.59 -15.65 0.14
C PHE A 401 10.87 -16.92 0.95
N ALA A 402 10.08 -17.98 0.77
CA ALA A 402 10.28 -19.28 1.41
C ALA A 402 11.38 -20.11 0.71
N ARG A 403 11.45 -20.06 -0.62
CA ARG A 403 12.46 -20.79 -1.42
C ARG A 403 13.91 -20.32 -1.18
N ALA A 404 14.11 -19.17 -0.55
CA ALA A 404 15.42 -18.61 -0.23
C ALA A 404 16.09 -19.20 1.04
N LYS A 405 15.44 -20.11 1.76
CA LYS A 405 16.03 -20.84 2.90
C LYS A 405 16.37 -22.28 2.48
N PRO A 406 17.66 -22.64 2.33
CA PRO A 406 18.01 -24.06 2.39
C PRO A 406 17.73 -24.56 3.80
N ASP A 407 17.20 -25.79 3.90
CA ASP A 407 16.96 -26.49 5.15
C ASP A 407 18.20 -26.49 6.05
N GLN A 408 18.18 -25.63 7.07
CA GLN A 408 19.00 -25.76 8.26
C GLN A 408 18.19 -25.20 9.42
N ASP A 409 18.00 -26.06 10.42
CA ASP A 409 17.39 -25.84 11.74
C ASP A 409 15.86 -25.99 11.84
N LEU A 410 15.41 -27.24 11.74
CA LEU A 410 14.42 -27.77 12.65
C LEU A 410 15.17 -28.32 13.87
N GLY A 411 15.74 -27.42 14.68
CA GLY A 411 16.20 -27.74 16.02
C GLY A 411 15.03 -27.49 16.97
N ASN A 412 14.70 -28.50 17.74
CA ASN A 412 13.78 -28.48 18.87
C ASN A 412 14.16 -27.33 19.82
N ASP A 413 13.37 -26.30 19.93
CA ASP A 413 13.41 -25.36 21.05
C ASP A 413 12.30 -25.69 22.06
N ASP A 414 12.49 -26.81 22.74
CA ASP A 414 12.01 -27.05 24.10
C ASP A 414 13.17 -26.75 25.03
N ASP A 415 13.31 -25.49 25.47
CA ASP A 415 13.96 -25.11 26.73
C ASP A 415 13.67 -23.65 27.05
N MET A 416 12.58 -23.43 27.78
CA MET A 416 12.33 -22.24 28.55
C MET A 416 13.14 -22.32 29.84
N ASN A 417 14.28 -21.65 29.88
CA ASN A 417 14.93 -21.39 31.16
C ASN A 417 15.18 -19.90 31.34
N CYS A 418 14.41 -19.31 32.24
CA CYS A 418 14.59 -17.95 32.74
C CYS A 418 15.92 -17.83 33.47
N LYS A 419 16.81 -16.96 33.00
CA LYS A 419 17.84 -16.37 33.85
C LYS A 419 18.00 -14.87 33.53
N ASP A 420 18.02 -14.12 34.59
CA ASP A 420 18.18 -12.67 34.73
C ASP A 420 19.31 -12.09 33.86
N ALA A 421 19.02 -11.07 33.08
CA ALA A 421 20.03 -10.25 32.44
C ALA A 421 19.86 -8.77 32.86
N GLN A 422 20.87 -8.31 33.58
CA GLN A 422 21.06 -6.97 34.08
C GLN A 422 21.00 -5.92 32.97
N VAL A 423 20.35 -4.81 33.32
CA VAL A 423 20.22 -3.61 32.51
C VAL A 423 21.52 -2.85 32.49
N ASP A 424 22.18 -2.74 31.34
CA ASP A 424 23.31 -1.81 31.13
C ASP A 424 22.79 -0.55 30.44
N SER A 425 22.83 0.55 31.18
CA SER A 425 22.34 1.86 30.84
C SER A 425 23.44 2.68 30.15
N ARG A 426 23.36 2.90 28.84
CA ARG A 426 24.10 3.95 28.14
C ARG A 426 23.17 4.85 27.32
N PRO A 427 23.40 6.18 27.29
CA PRO A 427 22.46 7.13 26.72
C PRO A 427 22.61 7.20 25.17
N VAL A 428 21.48 7.09 24.48
CA VAL A 428 21.38 7.32 23.04
C VAL A 428 21.13 8.81 22.80
N THR A 429 22.07 9.45 22.13
CA THR A 429 21.94 10.81 21.61
C THR A 429 20.94 10.85 20.46
N ASN A 430 19.87 11.62 20.63
CA ASN A 430 18.91 11.94 19.59
C ASN A 430 19.52 12.91 18.57
N SER A 431 19.70 12.47 17.34
CA SER A 431 19.81 13.35 16.18
C SER A 431 18.45 13.42 15.49
N SER A 432 17.77 14.53 15.66
CA SER A 432 16.57 14.90 14.91
C SER A 432 16.97 15.26 13.47
N GLY A 433 16.76 14.34 12.55
CA GLY A 433 16.81 14.61 11.11
C GLY A 433 15.41 14.97 10.60
N THR A 434 15.20 16.25 10.36
CA THR A 434 14.08 16.76 9.56
C THR A 434 14.26 16.34 8.12
N TYR A 435 13.38 15.50 7.60
CA TYR A 435 13.31 15.23 6.16
C TYR A 435 12.45 16.31 5.49
N ASN A 436 13.11 17.15 4.72
CA ASN A 436 12.47 18.02 3.74
C ASN A 436 11.93 17.17 2.60
N LEU A 437 10.62 17.20 2.40
CA LEU A 437 9.89 16.67 1.26
C LEU A 437 9.75 17.81 0.23
N ASP A 438 10.81 18.06 -0.54
CA ASP A 438 10.75 18.81 -1.78
C ASP A 438 11.61 18.08 -2.82
N GLN A 439 11.01 17.13 -3.50
CA GLN A 439 11.45 16.67 -4.82
C GLN A 439 10.23 16.55 -5.72
N GLU A 440 10.18 17.43 -6.69
CA GLU A 440 9.24 17.39 -7.81
C GLU A 440 9.40 16.06 -8.59
N PRO A 441 8.29 15.46 -9.07
CA PRO A 441 8.36 14.27 -9.90
C PRO A 441 8.83 14.65 -11.30
N VAL A 442 9.95 14.09 -11.71
CA VAL A 442 10.41 14.07 -13.11
C VAL A 442 9.31 13.50 -13.98
N GLN A 443 8.82 14.29 -14.92
CA GLN A 443 7.89 13.88 -15.96
C GLN A 443 8.60 12.91 -16.91
N ILE A 444 8.27 11.62 -16.82
CA ILE A 444 8.55 10.66 -17.87
C ILE A 444 7.38 10.75 -18.85
N ALA A 445 7.68 11.16 -20.07
CA ALA A 445 6.74 11.22 -21.17
C ALA A 445 6.22 9.79 -21.48
N ASP A 446 4.93 9.57 -21.23
CA ASP A 446 4.24 8.37 -21.68
C ASP A 446 4.06 8.44 -23.20
N GLU A 447 4.79 7.60 -23.91
CA GLU A 447 4.56 7.35 -25.33
C GLU A 447 3.18 6.70 -25.54
N ALA A 448 2.45 7.25 -26.48
CA ALA A 448 1.09 7.00 -26.83
C ALA A 448 0.76 5.52 -27.05
N ASP A 449 -0.08 4.95 -26.19
CA ASP A 449 -0.85 3.73 -26.49
C ASP A 449 -1.88 4.01 -27.58
N THR A 450 -1.57 3.54 -28.77
CA THR A 450 -2.50 3.55 -29.91
C THR A 450 -3.57 2.47 -29.67
N GLU A 451 -4.81 2.91 -29.62
CA GLU A 451 -6.02 2.12 -29.45
C GLU A 451 -6.13 0.95 -30.42
N ILE A 452 -6.39 -0.24 -29.89
CA ILE A 452 -7.00 -1.35 -30.65
C ILE A 452 -8.51 -1.22 -30.47
N ALA A 453 -9.18 -0.83 -31.54
CA ALA A 453 -10.63 -0.74 -31.61
C ALA A 453 -11.29 -2.09 -31.33
N LEU A 454 -12.09 -2.16 -30.30
CA LEU A 454 -13.08 -3.22 -30.08
C LEU A 454 -14.27 -2.96 -31.00
N MET A 455 -14.58 -3.92 -31.83
CA MET A 455 -15.79 -3.95 -32.66
C MET A 455 -17.04 -4.05 -31.76
N PRO A 456 -18.17 -3.44 -32.18
CA PRO A 456 -19.39 -3.44 -31.38
C PRO A 456 -20.13 -4.77 -31.52
N SER A 457 -20.61 -5.33 -30.43
CA SER A 457 -21.67 -6.33 -30.41
C SER A 457 -23.01 -5.65 -30.67
N GLU A 458 -23.74 -6.17 -31.64
CA GLU A 458 -24.99 -5.69 -32.11
C GLU A 458 -26.11 -5.72 -31.03
N ILE A 459 -26.83 -4.64 -30.99
CA ILE A 459 -28.25 -4.35 -30.84
C ILE A 459 -29.13 -5.61 -30.65
N PHE A 460 -29.79 -5.66 -29.47
CA PHE A 460 -31.11 -6.27 -29.37
C PHE A 460 -32.12 -5.23 -28.90
N ASP A 461 -33.10 -5.06 -29.77
CA ASP A 461 -34.19 -4.11 -29.65
C ASP A 461 -35.14 -4.39 -28.49
N SER A 462 -35.68 -3.29 -28.03
CA SER A 462 -36.85 -3.11 -27.20
C SER A 462 -38.04 -3.95 -27.58
N VAL A 463 -38.68 -4.63 -26.62
CA VAL A 463 -40.10 -4.87 -26.63
C VAL A 463 -40.67 -4.51 -25.24
N SER A 464 -41.46 -3.47 -25.25
CA SER A 464 -42.42 -3.11 -24.20
C SER A 464 -43.54 -4.14 -24.11
N CYS A 465 -43.93 -4.56 -22.96
CA CYS A 465 -45.32 -4.95 -22.73
C CYS A 465 -45.74 -4.75 -21.28
N GLU A 466 -46.91 -4.24 -21.20
CA GLU A 466 -47.69 -3.78 -20.05
C GLU A 466 -48.22 -4.92 -19.18
N THR A 467 -48.42 -4.58 -17.91
CA THR A 467 -49.52 -4.83 -16.98
C THR A 467 -50.14 -6.21 -16.81
N SER A 468 -50.30 -6.56 -15.58
CA SER A 468 -51.48 -6.99 -14.84
C SER A 468 -51.62 -8.43 -14.33
N HIS A 469 -51.92 -8.45 -13.06
CA HIS A 469 -52.80 -9.35 -12.28
C HIS A 469 -52.27 -10.69 -11.77
N THR A 470 -52.08 -10.64 -10.43
CA THR A 470 -52.62 -11.57 -9.39
C THR A 470 -53.23 -12.89 -9.87
N ILE A 471 -52.69 -14.00 -9.39
CA ILE A 471 -53.46 -15.12 -8.81
C ILE A 471 -52.56 -15.93 -7.88
N VAL A 472 -53.08 -16.18 -6.66
CA VAL A 472 -52.60 -17.12 -5.64
C VAL A 472 -53.21 -18.48 -5.98
N GLU A 473 -52.42 -19.57 -5.89
CA GLU A 473 -52.85 -20.92 -5.50
C GLU A 473 -51.66 -21.85 -5.39
N GLU A 474 -51.38 -22.28 -4.27
CA GLU A 474 -51.38 -23.52 -3.50
C GLU A 474 -50.78 -24.76 -4.15
N LEU A 475 -49.78 -25.30 -3.40
CA LEU A 475 -49.50 -26.71 -3.08
C LEU A 475 -49.25 -27.72 -4.21
N HIS A 476 -48.04 -28.30 -4.19
CA HIS A 476 -47.89 -29.73 -3.88
C HIS A 476 -46.42 -30.16 -3.72
N ASP A 477 -46.17 -30.88 -2.66
CA ASP A 477 -45.01 -31.70 -2.35
C ASP A 477 -44.69 -32.72 -3.46
N GLN A 478 -43.38 -32.83 -3.82
CA GLN A 478 -42.81 -34.15 -4.16
C GLN A 478 -41.29 -34.15 -3.98
N PRO A 479 -40.67 -35.30 -3.63
CA PRO A 479 -39.32 -35.40 -3.06
C PRO A 479 -38.19 -35.53 -4.11
N PRO A 480 -36.93 -35.39 -3.71
CA PRO A 480 -35.79 -35.34 -4.63
C PRO A 480 -35.45 -36.71 -5.19
N CYS A 481 -35.21 -36.76 -6.51
CA CYS A 481 -34.67 -37.91 -7.21
C CYS A 481 -33.21 -38.17 -6.83
N LEU A 482 -32.98 -39.36 -6.31
CA LEU A 482 -31.71 -40.01 -6.11
C LEU A 482 -31.06 -40.35 -7.46
N TYR A 483 -29.81 -39.90 -7.69
CA TYR A 483 -28.95 -40.47 -8.72
C TYR A 483 -28.05 -41.54 -8.08
N PRO A 484 -27.85 -42.69 -8.76
CA PRO A 484 -27.05 -43.79 -8.20
C PRO A 484 -25.56 -43.53 -8.35
N GLU A 485 -24.85 -43.74 -7.24
CA GLU A 485 -23.39 -43.85 -7.20
C GLU A 485 -22.95 -45.15 -7.93
N THR A 486 -22.15 -44.97 -8.99
CA THR A 486 -21.44 -46.13 -9.59
C THR A 486 -20.07 -46.25 -8.97
N ILE A 487 -19.94 -47.14 -8.01
CA ILE A 487 -18.67 -47.56 -7.43
C ILE A 487 -17.96 -48.47 -8.45
N ILE A 488 -16.83 -48.00 -8.98
CA ILE A 488 -15.91 -48.90 -9.70
C ILE A 488 -14.86 -49.38 -8.70
N GLN A 489 -15.02 -50.63 -8.25
CA GLN A 489 -14.00 -51.36 -7.54
C GLN A 489 -12.93 -51.82 -8.53
N VAL A 490 -11.68 -51.41 -8.31
CA VAL A 490 -10.51 -51.99 -8.97
C VAL A 490 -9.81 -52.89 -7.97
N ASN A 491 -9.82 -54.19 -8.25
CA ASN A 491 -9.12 -55.22 -7.50
C ASN A 491 -7.60 -55.08 -7.62
N PRO A 492 -6.82 -55.35 -6.53
CA PRO A 492 -5.37 -55.40 -6.61
C PRO A 492 -4.91 -56.78 -7.07
N CYS A 493 -4.18 -56.85 -8.17
CA CYS A 493 -3.43 -58.04 -8.54
C CYS A 493 -2.17 -58.17 -7.67
N ASN A 494 -2.11 -59.22 -6.88
CA ASN A 494 -0.93 -59.72 -6.24
C ASN A 494 0.07 -60.26 -7.27
N VAL A 495 1.29 -59.74 -7.27
CA VAL A 495 2.45 -60.43 -7.84
C VAL A 495 3.55 -60.43 -6.80
N ASN A 496 3.79 -61.63 -6.25
CA ASN A 496 4.95 -61.95 -5.45
C ASN A 496 6.21 -61.99 -6.32
N VAL A 497 7.24 -61.23 -5.97
CA VAL A 497 8.61 -61.43 -6.45
C VAL A 497 9.56 -61.33 -5.27
N THR A 498 10.29 -62.37 -5.04
CA THR A 498 11.37 -62.58 -4.08
C THR A 498 12.57 -61.65 -4.33
N PRO A 499 13.37 -61.35 -3.28
CA PRO A 499 14.48 -60.38 -3.41
C PRO A 499 15.74 -61.04 -3.94
N HIS A 500 16.28 -60.52 -5.03
CA HIS A 500 17.69 -60.68 -5.37
C HIS A 500 18.46 -59.41 -4.97
N LYS A 501 19.47 -59.63 -4.11
CA LYS A 501 20.53 -58.65 -3.85
C LYS A 501 21.36 -58.52 -5.11
N ASP A 502 21.56 -57.32 -5.60
CA ASP A 502 22.83 -56.90 -6.23
C ASP A 502 23.01 -55.39 -6.07
N GLU A 503 24.16 -55.06 -5.49
CA GLU A 503 24.70 -53.76 -5.30
C GLU A 503 25.10 -53.17 -6.67
N ASN A 504 24.50 -52.04 -7.03
CA ASN A 504 25.22 -51.07 -7.87
C ASN A 504 24.61 -49.67 -7.69
N LYS A 505 25.32 -48.80 -6.98
CA LYS A 505 25.09 -47.41 -6.91
C LYS A 505 25.35 -46.78 -8.31
N GLN A 506 24.30 -46.56 -9.07
CA GLN A 506 24.32 -45.58 -10.15
C GLN A 506 23.43 -44.42 -9.77
N SER A 507 24.09 -43.28 -9.55
CA SER A 507 23.48 -41.96 -9.43
C SER A 507 22.53 -41.73 -10.61
N CYS A 508 21.24 -41.57 -10.31
CA CYS A 508 20.25 -41.13 -11.28
C CYS A 508 20.58 -39.66 -11.60
N GLU A 509 21.38 -39.46 -12.63
CA GLU A 509 21.54 -38.13 -13.26
C GLU A 509 20.17 -37.72 -13.80
N LYS A 510 19.66 -36.65 -13.24
CA LYS A 510 18.51 -35.93 -13.83
C LYS A 510 18.86 -35.57 -15.28
N ALA A 511 18.03 -35.99 -16.20
CA ALA A 511 18.12 -35.53 -17.60
C ALA A 511 18.33 -34.00 -17.65
N PRO A 512 19.19 -33.49 -18.50
CA PRO A 512 19.45 -32.06 -18.56
C PRO A 512 18.14 -31.34 -18.88
N SER A 513 17.73 -30.42 -17.99
CA SER A 513 16.63 -29.49 -18.24
C SER A 513 16.89 -28.79 -19.59
N SER A 514 15.87 -28.68 -20.42
CA SER A 514 16.02 -28.03 -21.74
C SER A 514 16.61 -26.63 -21.53
N SER A 515 17.47 -26.18 -22.45
CA SER A 515 18.09 -24.84 -22.35
C SER A 515 17.04 -23.73 -22.28
N PHE A 516 15.83 -23.99 -22.73
CA PHE A 516 14.66 -23.13 -22.68
C PHE A 516 14.19 -22.85 -21.23
N GLU A 517 14.10 -23.86 -20.37
CA GLU A 517 13.72 -23.71 -18.95
C GLU A 517 14.74 -22.88 -18.16
N LEU A 518 16.04 -23.01 -18.47
CA LEU A 518 17.10 -22.27 -17.80
C LEU A 518 17.03 -20.74 -18.07
N LEU A 519 16.41 -20.32 -19.18
CA LEU A 519 16.26 -18.91 -19.56
C LEU A 519 14.99 -18.26 -18.98
N LEU A 520 14.04 -19.05 -18.47
CA LEU A 520 12.85 -18.58 -17.78
C LEU A 520 13.18 -18.30 -16.31
N VAL A 521 13.88 -17.19 -16.06
CA VAL A 521 14.37 -16.83 -14.74
C VAL A 521 13.23 -16.46 -13.80
N THR A 522 13.20 -17.10 -12.62
CA THR A 522 12.35 -16.70 -11.50
C THR A 522 13.15 -15.86 -10.50
N PRO A 523 12.59 -14.75 -9.97
CA PRO A 523 13.29 -13.93 -8.98
C PRO A 523 13.58 -14.73 -7.71
N SER A 524 14.79 -14.60 -7.18
CA SER A 524 15.16 -15.07 -5.85
C SER A 524 15.48 -13.90 -4.94
N GLU A 525 15.19 -14.02 -3.63
CA GLU A 525 15.51 -12.95 -2.68
C GLU A 525 17.02 -12.83 -2.51
N GLN A 526 17.59 -11.67 -2.85
CA GLN A 526 18.98 -11.34 -2.47
C GLN A 526 19.04 -11.13 -0.96
N LYS A 527 19.89 -11.91 -0.27
CA LYS A 527 20.10 -11.83 1.17
C LYS A 527 20.71 -10.48 1.53
N THR A 528 19.89 -9.51 1.92
CA THR A 528 20.39 -8.36 2.67
C THR A 528 20.42 -8.73 4.15
N LEU A 529 21.61 -9.06 4.65
CA LEU A 529 21.92 -9.32 6.05
C LEU A 529 21.83 -8.02 6.88
N LYS A 530 20.64 -7.53 7.12
CA LYS A 530 20.39 -6.59 8.22
C LYS A 530 19.75 -7.38 9.37
N LYS A 531 20.51 -7.56 10.48
CA LYS A 531 19.98 -8.09 11.73
C LYS A 531 18.75 -7.26 12.13
N LYS A 532 17.54 -7.78 11.94
CA LYS A 532 16.32 -7.19 12.48
C LYS A 532 16.37 -7.36 14.00
N LYS A 533 16.22 -6.28 14.77
CA LYS A 533 15.91 -6.36 16.19
C LYS A 533 14.65 -7.22 16.33
N THR A 534 14.71 -8.27 17.13
CA THR A 534 13.57 -9.10 17.50
C THR A 534 12.53 -8.22 18.17
N ARG A 535 11.40 -7.99 17.54
CA ARG A 535 10.26 -7.30 18.15
C ARG A 535 9.53 -8.32 19.02
N THR A 536 9.27 -7.97 20.28
CA THR A 536 8.40 -8.75 21.15
C THR A 536 7.04 -8.92 20.50
N VAL A 537 6.60 -10.16 20.30
CA VAL A 537 5.26 -10.46 19.75
C VAL A 537 4.25 -10.11 20.84
N LEU A 538 3.30 -9.25 20.54
CA LEU A 538 2.23 -8.88 21.46
C LEU A 538 1.07 -9.88 21.37
N PRO A 539 0.38 -10.18 22.51
CA PRO A 539 -0.85 -10.95 22.49
C PRO A 539 -1.89 -10.36 21.54
N LYS A 540 -2.58 -11.20 20.77
CA LYS A 540 -3.62 -10.76 19.84
C LYS A 540 -4.94 -10.40 20.55
N ALA A 541 -5.20 -11.01 21.70
CA ALA A 541 -6.35 -10.72 22.55
C ALA A 541 -6.16 -9.41 23.30
N VAL A 542 -6.59 -8.28 22.73
CA VAL A 542 -6.40 -6.94 23.32
C VAL A 542 -7.13 -6.81 24.66
N SER A 543 -8.35 -7.33 24.79
CA SER A 543 -9.10 -7.39 26.04
C SER A 543 -8.66 -8.52 26.99
N GLY A 544 -7.68 -9.33 26.59
CA GLY A 544 -7.13 -10.40 27.42
C GLY A 544 -6.30 -9.89 28.59
N SER A 545 -6.27 -10.65 29.71
CA SER A 545 -5.60 -10.26 30.94
C SER A 545 -4.09 -10.02 30.76
N GLU A 546 -3.43 -10.78 29.89
CA GLU A 546 -2.01 -10.65 29.58
C GLU A 546 -1.71 -9.32 28.88
N MET A 547 -2.50 -8.98 27.84
CA MET A 547 -2.31 -7.72 27.10
C MET A 547 -2.60 -6.51 27.98
N ILE A 548 -3.62 -6.57 28.83
CA ILE A 548 -3.93 -5.50 29.79
C ILE A 548 -2.74 -5.25 30.73
N LYS A 549 -2.13 -6.29 31.30
CA LYS A 549 -0.91 -6.15 32.12
C LYS A 549 0.24 -5.50 31.37
N ILE A 550 0.45 -5.88 30.09
CA ILE A 550 1.49 -5.27 29.25
C ILE A 550 1.20 -3.79 29.01
N LEU A 551 -0.06 -3.42 28.78
CA LEU A 551 -0.47 -2.03 28.56
C LEU A 551 -0.35 -1.20 29.83
N GLU A 552 -0.71 -1.75 31.00
CA GLU A 552 -0.53 -1.12 32.32
C GLU A 552 0.95 -0.84 32.58
N ASN A 553 1.82 -1.83 32.39
CA ASN A 553 3.26 -1.67 32.55
C ASN A 553 3.83 -0.59 31.61
N ARG A 554 3.37 -0.55 30.36
CA ARG A 554 3.78 0.48 29.40
C ARG A 554 3.29 1.88 29.78
N LYS A 555 2.10 1.98 30.36
CA LYS A 555 1.57 3.25 30.86
C LYS A 555 2.43 3.75 32.01
N GLN A 556 2.72 2.89 32.99
CA GLN A 556 3.59 3.22 34.12
C GLN A 556 4.98 3.66 33.65
N GLN A 557 5.60 2.93 32.73
CA GLN A 557 6.91 3.32 32.19
C GLN A 557 6.90 4.69 31.50
N LYS A 558 5.83 5.05 30.80
CA LYS A 558 5.70 6.37 30.18
C LYS A 558 5.54 7.47 31.23
N GLU A 559 4.77 7.22 32.29
CA GLU A 559 4.60 8.15 33.40
C GLU A 559 5.94 8.38 34.14
N ASP A 560 6.68 7.31 34.42
CA ASP A 560 8.01 7.37 35.01
C ASP A 560 9.01 8.14 34.12
N GLU A 561 9.00 7.88 32.81
CA GLU A 561 9.84 8.63 31.85
C GLU A 561 9.47 10.12 31.79
N GLN A 562 8.19 10.43 31.87
CA GLN A 562 7.72 11.81 31.83
C GLN A 562 8.10 12.55 33.10
N GLU A 563 7.94 11.90 34.26
CA GLU A 563 8.41 12.43 35.53
C GLU A 563 9.94 12.69 35.57
N MET A 564 10.70 11.73 35.01
CA MET A 564 12.16 11.90 34.89
C MET A 564 12.54 13.03 33.90
N LYS A 565 11.79 13.23 32.83
CA LYS A 565 12.00 14.35 31.91
C LYS A 565 11.70 15.69 32.57
N GLU A 566 10.64 15.76 33.35
CA GLU A 566 10.27 16.98 34.08
C GLU A 566 11.29 17.28 35.19
N LYS A 567 11.73 16.30 35.97
CA LYS A 567 12.83 16.45 36.95
C LYS A 567 14.11 16.96 36.27
N ARG A 568 14.49 16.42 35.11
CA ARG A 568 15.65 16.91 34.34
C ARG A 568 15.47 18.34 33.83
N LYS A 569 14.24 18.75 33.50
CA LYS A 569 13.93 20.11 33.04
C LYS A 569 14.09 21.10 34.21
N ILE A 570 13.53 20.76 35.38
CA ILE A 570 13.65 21.56 36.61
C ILE A 570 15.14 21.69 37.05
N ASP A 571 15.90 20.59 37.01
CA ASP A 571 17.33 20.61 37.33
C ASP A 571 18.14 21.50 36.37
N ARG A 572 17.84 21.46 35.08
CA ARG A 572 18.47 22.36 34.08
C ARG A 572 18.13 23.82 34.32
N GLU A 573 16.88 24.12 34.70
CA GLU A 573 16.43 25.48 34.96
C GLU A 573 17.06 26.02 36.27
N LEU A 574 17.16 25.18 37.31
CA LEU A 574 17.86 25.50 38.54
C LEU A 574 19.36 25.79 38.30
N LYS A 575 20.03 24.94 37.54
CA LYS A 575 21.44 25.16 37.17
C LYS A 575 21.63 26.44 36.33
N ARG A 576 20.65 26.80 35.49
CA ARG A 576 20.69 28.05 34.72
C ARG A 576 20.58 29.25 35.66
N LYS A 577 19.62 29.24 36.62
CA LYS A 577 19.44 30.32 37.58
C LYS A 577 20.69 30.50 38.48
N LEU A 578 21.26 29.39 38.98
CA LEU A 578 22.49 29.43 39.77
C LEU A 578 23.66 30.03 38.97
N LYS A 579 23.78 29.69 37.69
CA LYS A 579 24.83 30.26 36.81
C LYS A 579 24.60 31.75 36.52
N GLU A 580 23.33 32.17 36.37
CA GLU A 580 22.96 33.59 36.20
C GLU A 580 23.29 34.40 37.48
N GLU A 581 22.98 33.86 38.68
CA GLU A 581 23.37 34.48 39.97
C GLU A 581 24.89 34.54 40.16
N GLU A 582 25.60 33.49 39.78
CA GLU A 582 27.08 33.49 39.87
C GLU A 582 27.68 34.51 38.90
N ASN A 583 27.13 34.65 37.71
CA ASN A 583 27.55 35.66 36.72
C ASN A 583 27.22 37.08 37.20
N ALA A 584 26.04 37.30 37.78
CA ALA A 584 25.65 38.59 38.40
C ALA A 584 26.62 39.00 39.51
N LYS A 585 26.96 38.05 40.41
CA LYS A 585 27.98 38.28 41.48
C LYS A 585 29.38 38.56 40.92
N LYS A 586 29.74 37.94 39.81
CA LYS A 586 31.02 38.23 39.12
C LYS A 586 31.01 39.62 38.49
N GLU A 587 29.89 40.05 37.94
CA GLU A 587 29.74 41.35 37.30
C GLU A 587 29.69 42.48 38.35
N GLU A 588 29.03 42.24 39.49
CA GLU A 588 29.03 43.13 40.64
C GLU A 588 30.44 43.38 41.19
N LYS A 589 31.21 42.29 41.38
CA LYS A 589 32.63 42.37 41.76
C LYS A 589 33.48 43.10 40.70
N LYS A 590 33.17 42.94 39.41
CA LYS A 590 33.87 43.63 38.33
C LYS A 590 33.53 45.13 38.30
N ASN A 591 32.30 45.48 38.59
CA ASN A 591 31.84 46.88 38.71
C ASN A 591 32.40 47.57 39.95
N GLU A 592 32.45 46.85 41.09
CA GLU A 592 33.17 47.37 42.29
C GLU A 592 34.65 47.60 42.04
N LYS A 593 35.29 46.69 41.31
CA LYS A 593 36.71 46.84 40.93
C LYS A 593 36.92 48.01 39.96
N LYS A 594 35.98 48.24 39.04
CA LYS A 594 35.95 49.41 38.15
C LYS A 594 35.75 50.72 38.94
N LYS A 595 34.79 50.76 39.91
CA LYS A 595 34.60 51.93 40.78
C LYS A 595 35.85 52.26 41.57
N ARG A 596 36.52 51.25 42.19
CA ARG A 596 37.79 51.43 42.89
C ARG A 596 38.93 51.93 41.98
N MET A 597 38.96 51.44 40.73
CA MET A 597 39.93 51.93 39.77
C MET A 597 39.62 53.36 39.31
N GLU A 598 38.37 53.76 39.13
CA GLU A 598 37.98 55.13 38.85
C GLU A 598 38.24 56.08 40.00
N GLU A 599 37.94 55.70 41.24
CA GLU A 599 38.32 56.49 42.42
C GLU A 599 39.80 56.64 42.56
N ASN A 600 40.60 55.59 42.30
CA ASN A 600 42.06 55.68 42.26
C ASN A 600 42.58 56.54 41.10
N LYS A 601 41.85 56.54 39.94
CA LYS A 601 42.15 57.40 38.82
C LYS A 601 41.79 58.87 39.16
N LYS A 602 40.66 59.16 39.82
CA LYS A 602 40.30 60.48 40.31
C LYS A 602 41.29 60.99 41.36
N ARG A 603 41.77 60.13 42.27
CA ARG A 603 42.86 60.46 43.23
C ARG A 603 44.20 60.69 42.56
N LYS A 604 44.46 60.02 41.46
CA LYS A 604 45.71 60.25 40.62
C LYS A 604 45.59 61.52 39.75
N LEU A 605 44.40 61.84 39.25
CA LEU A 605 44.14 63.06 38.49
C LEU A 605 44.18 64.33 39.35
N SER A 606 43.66 64.29 40.62
CA SER A 606 43.76 65.41 41.52
C SER A 606 45.22 65.67 41.96
N LYS A 607 46.12 64.67 41.90
CA LYS A 607 47.59 64.83 42.10
C LYS A 607 48.35 65.20 40.84
N LYS A 608 47.74 65.09 39.60
CA LYS A 608 48.37 65.43 38.31
C LYS A 608 47.91 66.75 37.72
N GLN A 609 46.85 67.41 38.25
CA GLN A 609 46.41 68.74 37.86
C GLN A 609 47.31 69.92 38.33
N LYS A 610 48.43 69.58 38.94
CA LYS A 610 49.49 70.59 39.30
C LYS A 610 50.77 70.47 38.49
N LYS A 611 50.75 69.70 37.40
CA LYS A 611 51.94 69.71 36.48
C LYS A 611 51.50 69.28 35.07
N SER A 612 51.62 70.24 34.14
CA SER A 612 51.66 70.20 32.69
C SER A 612 50.43 70.74 31.96
N GLU A 613 50.48 72.02 31.71
CA GLU A 613 50.10 72.62 30.44
C GLU A 613 50.96 72.07 29.32
N LYS A 614 50.33 71.91 28.15
CA LYS A 614 50.90 71.65 26.83
C LYS A 614 51.08 70.18 26.39
N SER A 615 50.11 69.73 25.54
CA SER A 615 50.34 69.36 24.12
C SER A 615 49.01 69.02 23.45
N THR A 616 48.51 69.95 22.69
CA THR A 616 47.56 69.74 21.61
C THR A 616 48.27 68.91 20.53
N THR A 617 47.84 67.64 20.34
CA THR A 617 48.23 66.89 19.17
C THR A 617 47.34 67.31 18.01
N SER A 618 47.91 68.07 17.07
CA SER A 618 47.29 68.42 15.78
C SER A 618 47.02 67.13 14.96
N ARG A 619 45.85 67.00 14.40
CA ARG A 619 45.51 65.90 13.47
C ARG A 619 45.96 66.33 12.10
N LEU A 620 47.04 65.78 11.59
CA LEU A 620 47.57 66.00 10.26
C LEU A 620 47.01 64.90 9.31
N CYS A 621 46.54 65.29 8.15
CA CYS A 621 46.16 64.32 7.09
C CYS A 621 47.38 63.61 6.55
N SER A 622 47.40 62.27 6.56
CA SER A 622 48.52 61.46 6.14
C SER A 622 48.86 61.61 4.64
N LYS A 623 47.94 62.06 3.78
CA LYS A 623 48.16 62.23 2.34
C LYS A 623 48.67 63.60 1.94
N CYS A 624 48.10 64.70 2.50
CA CYS A 624 48.49 66.06 2.13
C CYS A 624 49.34 66.78 3.22
N LEU A 625 49.48 66.18 4.39
CA LEU A 625 50.26 66.68 5.55
C LEU A 625 49.78 68.06 6.05
N LEU A 626 48.54 68.44 5.76
CA LEU A 626 47.92 69.65 6.20
C LEU A 626 46.86 69.42 7.28
N GLU A 627 46.66 70.32 8.16
CA GLU A 627 45.54 70.38 9.12
C GLU A 627 44.56 71.41 8.63
N THR A 628 43.31 70.96 8.36
CA THR A 628 42.22 71.81 7.92
C THR A 628 40.98 71.52 8.71
N ASP A 629 39.96 72.41 8.66
CA ASP A 629 38.66 72.19 9.27
C ASP A 629 37.75 71.22 8.51
N ASP A 630 38.31 70.46 7.54
CA ASP A 630 37.62 69.46 6.79
C ASP A 630 37.31 68.18 7.61
N VAL A 631 36.35 67.40 7.17
CA VAL A 631 36.01 66.11 7.79
C VAL A 631 37.10 65.08 7.54
N TYR A 632 37.53 64.43 8.62
CA TYR A 632 38.57 63.38 8.56
C TYR A 632 37.93 62.01 8.67
N ILE A 633 38.45 61.05 7.90
CA ILE A 633 38.20 59.63 7.99
C ILE A 633 39.45 58.93 8.50
N CYS A 634 39.26 57.82 9.18
CA CYS A 634 40.35 57.02 9.75
C CYS A 634 40.50 55.69 9.04
N CYS A 635 41.69 55.31 8.63
CA CYS A 635 41.89 53.98 8.09
C CYS A 635 41.78 52.93 9.21
N GLU A 636 40.98 51.90 8.97
CA GLU A 636 40.66 50.83 9.96
C GLU A 636 41.87 49.97 10.26
N ILE A 637 42.84 49.84 9.31
CA ILE A 637 43.99 48.99 9.45
C ILE A 637 45.15 49.71 10.18
N CYS A 638 45.59 50.91 9.68
CA CYS A 638 46.71 51.59 10.23
C CYS A 638 46.40 52.79 11.18
N SER A 639 45.10 53.12 11.36
CA SER A 639 44.61 54.24 12.17
C SER A 639 45.12 55.61 11.79
N SER A 640 45.62 55.81 10.52
CA SER A 640 46.04 57.09 9.98
C SER A 640 44.82 57.92 9.56
N PHE A 641 44.90 59.27 9.69
CA PHE A 641 43.81 60.18 9.38
C PHE A 641 44.00 60.80 7.99
N TYR A 642 42.91 60.86 7.25
CA TYR A 642 42.82 61.45 5.88
C TYR A 642 41.65 62.40 5.81
N HIS A 643 41.80 63.54 5.10
CA HIS A 643 40.63 64.36 4.74
C HIS A 643 39.72 63.52 3.84
N ALA A 644 38.40 63.64 3.99
CA ALA A 644 37.47 62.94 3.14
C ALA A 644 37.78 63.18 1.62
N LYS A 645 38.15 64.40 1.26
CA LYS A 645 38.57 64.73 -0.10
C LYS A 645 39.92 64.11 -0.55
N CYS A 646 40.77 63.77 0.39
CA CYS A 646 42.07 63.15 0.11
C CYS A 646 42.02 61.63 0.09
N SER A 647 40.95 61.02 0.56
CA SER A 647 40.79 59.55 0.63
C SER A 647 40.64 58.91 -0.76
N GLY A 648 40.24 59.67 -1.78
CA GLY A 648 39.93 59.12 -3.11
C GLY A 648 38.51 58.50 -3.22
N VAL A 649 37.72 58.50 -2.12
CA VAL A 649 36.36 57.96 -2.10
C VAL A 649 35.36 59.10 -2.43
N ASP A 650 34.40 58.79 -3.28
CA ASP A 650 33.33 59.76 -3.63
C ASP A 650 32.21 59.71 -2.55
N PHE A 651 32.15 60.75 -1.75
CA PHE A 651 31.17 60.94 -0.69
C PHE A 651 29.96 61.78 -1.10
N SER A 652 29.72 62.03 -2.40
CA SER A 652 28.66 62.89 -2.88
C SER A 652 27.25 62.49 -2.43
N CYS A 653 27.05 61.22 -2.09
CA CYS A 653 25.78 60.67 -1.65
C CYS A 653 25.73 60.27 -0.15
N VAL A 654 26.77 60.61 0.63
CA VAL A 654 26.88 60.24 2.06
C VAL A 654 26.62 61.47 2.92
N HIS A 655 25.77 61.35 3.96
CA HIS A 655 25.55 62.44 4.91
C HIS A 655 26.82 62.74 5.70
N ILE A 656 27.07 64.03 5.97
CA ILE A 656 28.34 64.50 6.55
C ILE A 656 28.66 63.84 7.88
N ASP A 657 27.65 63.53 8.67
CA ASP A 657 27.81 62.88 9.99
C ASP A 657 28.21 61.40 9.90
N ASP A 658 27.92 60.74 8.75
CA ASP A 658 28.23 59.34 8.50
C ASP A 658 29.62 59.16 7.88
N ILE A 659 30.24 60.20 7.35
CA ILE A 659 31.57 60.16 6.75
C ILE A 659 32.63 59.78 7.80
N VAL A 660 32.50 60.25 9.03
CA VAL A 660 33.50 60.01 10.13
C VAL A 660 33.51 58.55 10.54
N SER A 661 32.41 57.87 10.40
CA SER A 661 32.23 56.42 10.71
C SER A 661 32.30 55.50 9.50
N PHE A 662 32.62 56.06 8.32
CA PHE A 662 32.67 55.30 7.09
C PHE A 662 33.88 54.32 7.12
N PRO A 663 33.70 53.02 6.88
CA PRO A 663 34.77 52.05 6.87
C PRO A 663 35.72 52.34 5.70
N TYR A 664 36.98 52.68 6.02
CA TYR A 664 37.94 53.12 5.03
C TYR A 664 39.27 52.39 5.26
N GLU A 665 39.82 51.86 4.17
CA GLU A 665 41.18 51.34 4.09
C GLU A 665 41.97 52.22 3.13
N CYS A 666 43.18 52.68 3.55
CA CYS A 666 44.02 53.57 2.71
C CYS A 666 44.78 52.78 1.65
N ASP A 667 45.24 53.50 0.60
CA ASP A 667 45.97 52.96 -0.52
C ASP A 667 47.24 52.21 -0.11
N ASP A 668 47.84 52.56 1.05
CA ASP A 668 49.04 51.89 1.59
C ASP A 668 48.73 50.59 2.36
N CYS A 669 47.44 50.37 2.66
CA CYS A 669 46.95 49.20 3.41
C CYS A 669 46.16 48.21 2.54
N LEU A 670 45.68 48.67 1.36
CA LEU A 670 45.11 47.84 0.31
C LEU A 670 46.21 47.11 -0.46
#